data_695da63576e5e02fca9c13900edc4865
#
_entry.id   695da63576e5e02fca9c13900edc4865
#
_cell.length_a   1.000
_cell.length_b   1.000
_cell.length_c   1.000
_cell.angle_alpha   90.00
_cell.angle_beta   90.00
_cell.angle_gamma   90.00
#
_symmetry.space_group_name_H-M   'P 1'
#
loop_
_entity.id
_entity.type
_entity.pdbx_description
1 polymer ?
#
loop_
_entity_poly.entity_id
_entity_poly.type
_entity_poly.pdbx_seq_one_letter_code
_entity_poly.pdbx_strand_id
1 'polypeptide(L)'
;MGRLRAVSVAGCALLAMGILGAVPAGAANVLNVPGTYPTIQAAIDVSTNGDTVMVAPGTYFENIDFKGKLITVQSAQGPSATTIDGGNLAPVVNFSTAETTAAVLQGFTLQHGNATGAFAYEGAGVHISGASPTVAGNNIVANTSCANGVGISVAFASPVIRDNAIDGNTKQPGCSGQNGGGIYVRGASSAQIIHNSIFNNTTDYGGGISLFAAGTPTLLNNTISGNGAEYAGGGIYAVNQSDANIIQNLITGNRSPVSGAGLYISPPSGTRGALLVSNTIAGNFGGDSGVFLGGFDAQVQLFNNIVAAATSPQPAVLCDTTYSSTPPVFDHNDLFNSAGPATQGSCSVVVGTSGNISADPKFASTGDCHLQSSSPAVDAGNSGAPSLPSTDLDGKPRISGVAVDQGAYEFQQPLVVMMSSVSGAVEGAGFSAVVAHLSGGAGPYTATIAWGDGQTSPGSISIPNANSVSGSHAYSEEGAYTLAVTVTDSTSATASGSTSTSAADAALTVTAASISAVEGAGVSGTVASFTDADPTAAVSDYGANINWGDQTSSAGTVTANGSGGFVVSGSHVYAEEGTYTVTVTVTDAGGASASGTSSASVADAAIALTGAPRFNEHHKTNFTATVATLTDTDPGGVTTDYTGQIAWGDGTASACPSSSCTITVRPSGGFTVIGSHNYQVPIPMAKAMYGGSRTVVRYAKFMP
;
A
#
# COMPACT_ATOMS: atom_id res chain seq x y z
N MET A 1 6.45 5.73 58.01
CA MET A 1 5.48 6.16 59.03
C MET A 1 4.55 7.21 58.42
N GLY A 2 3.31 6.91 58.41
CA GLY A 2 2.18 7.79 58.49
C GLY A 2 1.52 8.18 57.15
N ARG A 3 0.65 7.31 56.61
CA ARG A 3 -0.33 7.68 55.55
C ARG A 3 -1.48 8.43 56.22
N LEU A 4 -1.88 9.59 55.69
CA LEU A 4 -3.19 10.16 55.91
C LEU A 4 -3.98 10.16 54.61
N ARG A 5 -5.10 9.46 54.61
CA ARG A 5 -6.14 9.50 53.57
C ARG A 5 -7.05 10.68 53.88
N ALA A 6 -7.29 11.55 52.85
CA ALA A 6 -8.37 12.51 52.93
C ALA A 6 -9.63 11.91 52.32
N VAL A 7 -10.68 11.84 53.10
CA VAL A 7 -12.05 11.45 52.74
C VAL A 7 -12.74 12.70 52.24
N SER A 8 -13.16 12.71 50.95
CA SER A 8 -14.01 13.76 50.36
C SER A 8 -15.48 13.39 50.62
N VAL A 9 -16.18 14.22 51.38
CA VAL A 9 -17.63 14.15 51.53
C VAL A 9 -18.28 14.92 50.38
N ALA A 10 -19.00 14.20 49.52
CA ALA A 10 -19.84 14.78 48.49
C ALA A 10 -21.15 15.28 49.11
N GLY A 11 -21.29 16.61 49.18
CA GLY A 11 -22.55 17.26 49.50
C GLY A 11 -23.45 17.32 48.25
N CYS A 12 -24.59 16.61 48.29
CA CYS A 12 -25.68 16.73 47.34
C CYS A 12 -26.36 18.10 47.50
N ALA A 13 -26.09 19.05 46.58
CA ALA A 13 -26.94 20.22 46.43
C ALA A 13 -27.96 19.91 45.32
N LEU A 14 -29.23 19.68 45.72
CA LEU A 14 -30.35 19.66 44.74
C LEU A 14 -30.54 21.07 44.24
N LEU A 15 -30.10 21.33 42.99
CA LEU A 15 -30.52 22.46 42.19
C LEU A 15 -31.85 22.08 41.52
N ALA A 16 -32.95 22.71 41.94
CA ALA A 16 -34.21 22.63 41.20
C ALA A 16 -34.04 23.32 39.85
N MET A 17 -33.73 22.59 38.81
CA MET A 17 -33.84 23.02 37.44
C MET A 17 -35.33 23.13 37.09
N GLY A 18 -35.84 24.32 36.99
CA GLY A 18 -37.13 24.58 36.38
C GLY A 18 -37.12 24.05 34.96
N ILE A 19 -37.98 23.09 34.69
CA ILE A 19 -38.27 22.61 33.33
C ILE A 19 -38.97 23.81 32.63
N LEU A 20 -38.19 24.65 31.94
CA LEU A 20 -38.74 25.45 30.86
C LEU A 20 -39.15 24.42 29.79
N GLY A 21 -40.47 24.19 29.68
CA GLY A 21 -41.06 23.37 28.64
C GLY A 21 -40.54 23.87 27.29
N ALA A 22 -39.84 22.96 26.56
CA ALA A 22 -39.58 23.23 25.15
C ALA A 22 -40.92 23.40 24.47
N VAL A 23 -41.20 24.61 24.02
CA VAL A 23 -42.30 24.89 23.11
C VAL A 23 -42.03 24.03 21.89
N PRO A 24 -42.96 23.14 21.44
CA PRO A 24 -42.73 22.37 20.24
C PRO A 24 -42.45 23.39 19.11
N ALA A 25 -41.31 23.23 18.42
CA ALA A 25 -41.03 23.98 17.22
C ALA A 25 -42.21 23.74 16.25
N GLY A 26 -42.99 24.82 16.00
CA GLY A 26 -44.06 24.78 15.01
C GLY A 26 -43.48 24.28 13.69
N ALA A 27 -44.27 23.59 12.88
CA ALA A 27 -43.82 23.20 11.55
C ALA A 27 -43.36 24.46 10.79
N ALA A 28 -42.13 24.39 10.22
CA ALA A 28 -41.57 25.47 9.44
C ALA A 28 -42.51 25.83 8.27
N ASN A 29 -42.93 27.07 8.16
CA ASN A 29 -43.83 27.51 7.11
C ASN A 29 -43.04 27.99 5.89
N VAL A 30 -43.66 27.87 4.71
CA VAL A 30 -43.14 28.44 3.47
C VAL A 30 -44.00 29.67 3.13
N LEU A 31 -43.39 30.85 3.15
CA LEU A 31 -44.03 32.14 2.84
C LEU A 31 -43.66 32.52 1.41
N ASN A 32 -44.62 32.45 0.49
CA ASN A 32 -44.38 32.66 -0.93
C ASN A 32 -44.49 34.12 -1.34
N VAL A 33 -43.49 34.66 -2.05
CA VAL A 33 -43.42 36.02 -2.59
C VAL A 33 -43.35 35.90 -4.11
N PRO A 34 -44.18 36.66 -4.88
CA PRO A 34 -45.27 37.57 -4.46
C PRO A 34 -46.61 36.89 -4.20
N GLY A 35 -46.66 35.53 -4.22
CA GLY A 35 -47.93 34.78 -4.18
C GLY A 35 -48.81 35.10 -2.96
N THR A 36 -48.27 34.99 -1.76
CA THR A 36 -48.97 35.26 -0.49
C THR A 36 -48.63 36.67 0.05
N TYR A 37 -47.37 37.04 -0.09
CA TYR A 37 -46.86 38.35 0.40
C TYR A 37 -46.35 39.15 -0.78
N PRO A 38 -46.74 40.49 -0.86
CA PRO A 38 -46.40 41.29 -2.05
C PRO A 38 -44.92 41.62 -2.18
N THR A 39 -44.16 41.58 -1.07
CA THR A 39 -42.74 41.91 -1.01
C THR A 39 -41.99 40.92 -0.14
N ILE A 40 -40.68 40.87 -0.34
CA ILE A 40 -39.77 40.00 0.46
C ILE A 40 -39.79 40.48 1.92
N GLN A 41 -39.70 41.80 2.14
CA GLN A 41 -39.71 42.34 3.48
C GLN A 41 -41.02 42.05 4.21
N ALA A 42 -42.19 42.14 3.54
CA ALA A 42 -43.47 41.81 4.16
C ALA A 42 -43.55 40.36 4.61
N ALA A 43 -42.96 39.41 3.85
CA ALA A 43 -42.86 38.01 4.26
C ALA A 43 -41.89 37.85 5.45
N ILE A 44 -40.73 38.53 5.42
CA ILE A 44 -39.80 38.55 6.55
C ILE A 44 -40.50 39.08 7.81
N ASP A 45 -41.25 40.13 7.72
CA ASP A 45 -41.86 40.79 8.88
C ASP A 45 -42.82 39.87 9.65
N VAL A 46 -43.52 38.98 8.97
CA VAL A 46 -44.47 38.06 9.61
C VAL A 46 -43.86 36.68 9.92
N SER A 47 -42.69 36.37 9.36
CA SER A 47 -42.06 35.10 9.57
C SER A 47 -41.64 34.86 11.03
N THR A 48 -41.48 33.60 11.40
CA THR A 48 -40.94 33.15 12.69
C THR A 48 -39.68 32.31 12.45
N ASN A 49 -38.86 32.16 13.48
CA ASN A 49 -37.63 31.34 13.37
C ASN A 49 -37.92 29.93 12.84
N GLY A 50 -37.16 29.53 11.85
CA GLY A 50 -37.28 28.24 11.13
C GLY A 50 -38.11 28.35 9.85
N ASP A 51 -38.88 29.43 9.61
CA ASP A 51 -39.64 29.63 8.39
C ASP A 51 -38.74 29.86 7.16
N THR A 52 -39.32 29.60 5.97
CA THR A 52 -38.68 29.86 4.68
C THR A 52 -39.48 30.88 3.89
N VAL A 53 -38.86 32.00 3.52
CA VAL A 53 -39.40 32.95 2.54
C VAL A 53 -38.94 32.51 1.16
N MET A 54 -39.86 31.96 0.37
CA MET A 54 -39.64 31.45 -0.98
C MET A 54 -39.99 32.52 -2.00
N VAL A 55 -39.00 33.03 -2.74
CA VAL A 55 -39.16 34.13 -3.68
C VAL A 55 -39.19 33.60 -5.13
N ALA A 56 -40.29 33.86 -5.82
CA ALA A 56 -40.44 33.50 -7.23
C ALA A 56 -39.51 34.34 -8.13
N PRO A 57 -39.23 33.88 -9.37
CA PRO A 57 -38.46 34.63 -10.36
C PRO A 57 -38.99 36.06 -10.57
N GLY A 58 -38.11 37.03 -10.67
CA GLY A 58 -38.45 38.44 -10.89
C GLY A 58 -37.42 39.40 -10.31
N THR A 59 -37.65 40.69 -10.51
CA THR A 59 -36.86 41.75 -9.91
C THR A 59 -37.68 42.45 -8.81
N TYR A 60 -37.10 42.45 -7.61
CA TYR A 60 -37.68 43.05 -6.41
C TYR A 60 -36.87 44.28 -6.04
N PHE A 61 -37.50 45.46 -6.11
CA PHE A 61 -36.89 46.74 -5.75
C PHE A 61 -37.05 46.94 -4.24
N GLU A 62 -36.14 46.35 -3.46
CA GLU A 62 -36.21 46.31 -2.01
C GLU A 62 -34.83 46.41 -1.36
N ASN A 63 -34.82 46.96 -0.14
CA ASN A 63 -33.69 46.86 0.79
C ASN A 63 -34.21 46.04 1.97
N ILE A 64 -33.78 44.79 2.13
CA ILE A 64 -34.34 43.87 3.10
C ILE A 64 -33.53 43.79 4.37
N ASP A 65 -34.24 43.64 5.51
CA ASP A 65 -33.66 43.48 6.85
C ASP A 65 -34.21 42.20 7.51
N PHE A 66 -33.33 41.33 7.97
CA PHE A 66 -33.73 40.10 8.65
C PHE A 66 -34.28 40.31 10.06
N LYS A 67 -34.01 41.44 10.69
CA LYS A 67 -34.58 41.88 12.00
C LYS A 67 -34.39 40.84 13.11
N GLY A 68 -33.23 40.17 13.16
CA GLY A 68 -32.91 39.15 14.16
C GLY A 68 -33.55 37.78 13.93
N LYS A 69 -34.25 37.56 12.82
CA LYS A 69 -34.94 36.31 12.54
C LYS A 69 -33.99 35.24 11.97
N LEU A 70 -34.14 34.02 12.49
CA LEU A 70 -33.40 32.85 12.07
C LEU A 70 -34.21 32.10 11.01
N ILE A 71 -34.34 32.68 9.82
CA ILE A 71 -35.15 32.20 8.70
C ILE A 71 -34.28 31.98 7.46
N THR A 72 -34.79 31.21 6.52
CA THR A 72 -34.21 31.10 5.17
C THR A 72 -34.96 32.02 4.21
N VAL A 73 -34.27 32.94 3.57
CA VAL A 73 -34.77 33.74 2.44
C VAL A 73 -34.08 33.21 1.20
N GLN A 74 -34.84 32.58 0.30
CA GLN A 74 -34.27 31.93 -0.88
C GLN A 74 -35.06 32.17 -2.15
N SER A 75 -34.32 32.22 -3.27
CA SER A 75 -34.92 32.20 -4.60
C SER A 75 -35.42 30.78 -4.95
N ALA A 76 -36.57 30.69 -5.60
CA ALA A 76 -37.12 29.43 -6.09
C ALA A 76 -36.35 28.88 -7.28
N GLN A 77 -35.64 29.69 -8.08
CA GLN A 77 -34.95 29.28 -9.31
C GLN A 77 -33.49 29.74 -9.42
N GLY A 78 -32.94 30.26 -8.32
CA GLY A 78 -31.53 30.64 -8.25
C GLY A 78 -31.25 32.10 -8.72
N PRO A 79 -29.95 32.50 -8.65
CA PRO A 79 -29.58 33.91 -8.80
C PRO A 79 -29.77 34.45 -10.21
N SER A 80 -29.74 33.62 -11.23
CA SER A 80 -29.99 34.06 -12.63
C SER A 80 -31.47 34.47 -12.88
N ALA A 81 -32.38 34.01 -12.04
CA ALA A 81 -33.82 34.20 -12.22
C ALA A 81 -34.43 35.23 -11.25
N THR A 82 -33.75 35.52 -10.12
CA THR A 82 -34.35 36.36 -9.06
C THR A 82 -33.35 37.41 -8.60
N THR A 83 -33.74 38.68 -8.75
CA THR A 83 -32.91 39.83 -8.41
C THR A 83 -33.56 40.62 -7.27
N ILE A 84 -32.75 41.00 -6.29
CA ILE A 84 -33.09 42.05 -5.32
C ILE A 84 -32.26 43.31 -5.70
N ASP A 85 -32.93 44.35 -6.08
CA ASP A 85 -32.32 45.63 -6.53
C ASP A 85 -32.50 46.69 -5.47
N GLY A 86 -31.39 47.14 -4.90
CA GLY A 86 -31.40 48.13 -3.79
C GLY A 86 -31.65 49.57 -4.21
N GLY A 87 -31.77 49.87 -5.52
CA GLY A 87 -32.08 51.17 -6.05
C GLY A 87 -31.08 52.28 -5.67
N ASN A 88 -29.89 51.92 -5.26
CA ASN A 88 -28.82 52.81 -4.75
C ASN A 88 -29.24 53.61 -3.47
N LEU A 89 -30.16 53.10 -2.67
CA LEU A 89 -30.70 53.79 -1.50
C LEU A 89 -30.04 53.37 -0.17
N ALA A 90 -29.78 52.08 0.01
CA ALA A 90 -29.22 51.48 1.20
C ALA A 90 -28.51 50.17 0.84
N PRO A 91 -27.90 49.44 1.79
CA PRO A 91 -27.54 48.04 1.55
C PRO A 91 -28.72 47.24 1.02
N VAL A 92 -28.44 46.33 0.04
CA VAL A 92 -29.50 45.48 -0.51
C VAL A 92 -30.07 44.56 0.59
N VAL A 93 -29.14 44.00 1.43
CA VAL A 93 -29.52 43.14 2.55
C VAL A 93 -28.80 43.57 3.83
N ASN A 94 -29.55 43.63 4.94
CA ASN A 94 -29.04 43.95 6.26
C ASN A 94 -29.19 42.79 7.26
N PHE A 95 -28.09 42.49 7.99
CA PHE A 95 -28.02 41.63 9.16
C PHE A 95 -27.35 42.39 10.31
N SER A 96 -28.11 42.83 11.29
CA SER A 96 -27.57 43.66 12.37
C SER A 96 -28.22 43.44 13.73
N THR A 97 -29.00 42.37 13.88
CA THR A 97 -29.77 42.11 15.10
C THR A 97 -29.46 40.69 15.66
N ALA A 98 -28.17 40.36 15.75
CA ALA A 98 -27.67 39.10 16.32
C ALA A 98 -28.17 37.82 15.60
N GLU A 99 -28.43 37.88 14.30
CA GLU A 99 -28.69 36.69 13.46
C GLU A 99 -27.52 35.72 13.58
N THR A 100 -27.84 34.43 13.64
CA THR A 100 -26.84 33.33 13.65
C THR A 100 -26.77 32.69 12.27
N THR A 101 -25.91 31.68 12.11
CA THR A 101 -25.78 30.89 10.85
C THR A 101 -27.06 30.19 10.41
N ALA A 102 -28.11 30.16 11.26
CA ALA A 102 -29.45 29.70 10.91
C ALA A 102 -30.27 30.75 10.13
N ALA A 103 -29.84 32.02 10.10
CA ALA A 103 -30.37 33.02 9.17
C ALA A 103 -29.63 32.84 7.83
N VAL A 104 -30.35 32.46 6.78
CA VAL A 104 -29.78 32.09 5.48
C VAL A 104 -30.32 32.96 4.37
N LEU A 105 -29.42 33.57 3.59
CA LEU A 105 -29.72 34.26 2.34
C LEU A 105 -29.13 33.49 1.18
N GLN A 106 -29.95 33.02 0.27
CA GLN A 106 -29.41 32.20 -0.83
C GLN A 106 -30.14 32.33 -2.17
N GLY A 107 -29.34 32.29 -3.25
CA GLY A 107 -29.85 32.15 -4.60
C GLY A 107 -30.39 33.43 -5.24
N PHE A 108 -29.86 34.62 -4.89
CA PHE A 108 -30.25 35.88 -5.47
C PHE A 108 -29.16 36.58 -6.24
N THR A 109 -29.51 37.37 -7.25
CA THR A 109 -28.69 38.49 -7.68
C THR A 109 -28.99 39.72 -6.76
N LEU A 110 -27.93 40.26 -6.13
CA LEU A 110 -28.00 41.42 -5.23
C LEU A 110 -27.25 42.57 -5.90
N GLN A 111 -27.97 43.58 -6.34
CA GLN A 111 -27.38 44.68 -7.12
C GLN A 111 -27.87 46.07 -6.69
N HIS A 112 -27.15 47.08 -7.14
CA HIS A 112 -27.44 48.49 -6.94
C HIS A 112 -27.65 48.87 -5.47
N GLY A 113 -26.86 48.24 -4.59
CA GLY A 113 -26.77 48.65 -3.19
C GLY A 113 -25.86 49.88 -3.05
N ASN A 114 -26.13 50.67 -2.03
CA ASN A 114 -25.30 51.81 -1.64
C ASN A 114 -25.37 52.00 -0.13
N ALA A 115 -24.23 52.08 0.55
CA ALA A 115 -24.20 52.34 1.97
C ALA A 115 -24.28 53.86 2.25
N THR A 116 -25.46 54.31 2.63
CA THR A 116 -25.76 55.71 2.96
C THR A 116 -26.39 55.85 4.35
N GLY A 117 -26.47 57.06 4.90
CA GLY A 117 -27.10 57.33 6.18
C GLY A 117 -26.47 56.55 7.34
N ALA A 118 -27.24 55.72 7.99
CA ALA A 118 -26.76 54.86 9.10
C ALA A 118 -25.70 53.87 8.71
N PHE A 119 -25.60 53.52 7.41
CA PHE A 119 -24.64 52.56 6.83
C PHE A 119 -23.49 53.24 6.09
N ALA A 120 -23.27 54.56 6.27
CA ALA A 120 -22.34 55.34 5.46
C ALA A 120 -20.90 54.85 5.43
N TYR A 121 -20.52 53.93 6.28
CA TYR A 121 -19.15 53.37 6.39
C TYR A 121 -19.03 51.88 6.10
N GLU A 122 -20.14 51.15 5.87
CA GLU A 122 -20.08 49.71 5.76
C GLU A 122 -21.17 49.11 4.85
N GLY A 123 -20.77 48.23 3.92
CA GLY A 123 -21.60 47.29 3.15
C GLY A 123 -22.61 47.91 2.20
N ALA A 124 -22.47 47.69 0.91
CA ALA A 124 -23.48 48.13 -0.06
C ALA A 124 -24.36 46.96 -0.56
N GLY A 125 -23.75 45.83 -0.97
CA GLY A 125 -24.53 44.65 -1.34
C GLY A 125 -25.11 43.96 -0.09
N VAL A 126 -24.26 43.52 0.84
CA VAL A 126 -24.69 42.91 2.10
C VAL A 126 -23.97 43.56 3.27
N HIS A 127 -24.73 44.06 4.22
CA HIS A 127 -24.23 44.58 5.48
C HIS A 127 -24.41 43.54 6.61
N ILE A 128 -23.33 43.20 7.31
CA ILE A 128 -23.33 42.29 8.45
C ILE A 128 -22.60 42.94 9.61
N SER A 129 -23.31 43.22 10.71
CA SER A 129 -22.74 43.86 11.89
C SER A 129 -23.27 43.23 13.17
N GLY A 130 -22.38 42.66 14.00
CA GLY A 130 -22.79 41.96 15.24
C GLY A 130 -23.67 40.71 15.00
N ALA A 131 -23.76 40.24 13.79
CA ALA A 131 -24.58 39.12 13.33
C ALA A 131 -23.70 38.09 12.57
N SER A 132 -24.08 36.83 12.55
CA SER A 132 -23.28 35.77 11.92
C SER A 132 -24.13 34.89 11.01
N PRO A 133 -24.77 35.46 9.94
CA PRO A 133 -25.62 34.69 9.03
C PRO A 133 -24.84 33.77 8.10
N THR A 134 -25.60 32.98 7.32
CA THR A 134 -25.12 32.29 6.13
C THR A 134 -25.54 33.05 4.87
N VAL A 135 -24.57 33.45 4.04
CA VAL A 135 -24.77 34.07 2.72
C VAL A 135 -24.22 33.10 1.68
N ALA A 136 -25.10 32.46 0.90
CA ALA A 136 -24.71 31.33 0.06
C ALA A 136 -25.32 31.36 -1.35
N GLY A 137 -24.51 31.03 -2.37
CA GLY A 137 -25.01 30.85 -3.74
C GLY A 137 -25.65 32.09 -4.37
N ASN A 138 -25.20 33.31 -4.01
CA ASN A 138 -25.69 34.55 -4.55
C ASN A 138 -24.73 35.14 -5.58
N ASN A 139 -25.28 35.98 -6.50
CA ASN A 139 -24.52 36.88 -7.33
C ASN A 139 -24.60 38.27 -6.70
N ILE A 140 -23.49 38.80 -6.16
CA ILE A 140 -23.42 40.12 -5.52
C ILE A 140 -22.67 41.05 -6.45
N VAL A 141 -23.42 41.88 -7.20
CA VAL A 141 -22.87 42.50 -8.40
C VAL A 141 -23.26 43.97 -8.49
N ALA A 142 -22.39 44.74 -9.14
CA ALA A 142 -22.68 46.14 -9.51
C ALA A 142 -23.18 47.03 -8.33
N ASN A 143 -22.73 46.76 -7.11
CA ASN A 143 -22.95 47.61 -5.97
C ASN A 143 -21.91 48.73 -5.96
N THR A 144 -22.27 49.94 -5.53
CA THR A 144 -21.38 51.09 -5.53
C THR A 144 -21.52 51.88 -4.26
N SER A 145 -20.42 52.26 -3.61
CA SER A 145 -20.47 52.99 -2.36
C SER A 145 -19.15 53.70 -2.05
N CYS A 146 -19.21 54.68 -1.16
CA CYS A 146 -18.05 55.18 -0.42
C CYS A 146 -17.80 54.41 0.88
N ALA A 147 -18.42 53.30 1.07
CA ALA A 147 -18.27 52.44 2.26
C ALA A 147 -17.21 51.35 2.09
N ASN A 148 -16.76 50.78 3.22
CA ASN A 148 -15.96 49.56 3.23
C ASN A 148 -16.84 48.35 2.92
N GLY A 149 -16.29 47.37 2.21
CA GLY A 149 -17.01 46.14 1.83
C GLY A 149 -18.14 46.42 0.84
N VAL A 150 -17.78 46.96 -0.33
CA VAL A 150 -18.82 47.39 -1.31
C VAL A 150 -19.71 46.19 -1.69
N GLY A 151 -19.17 45.01 -1.90
CA GLY A 151 -19.94 43.77 -2.06
C GLY A 151 -20.55 43.33 -0.71
N ILE A 152 -19.70 42.93 0.23
CA ILE A 152 -20.10 42.45 1.57
C ILE A 152 -19.24 43.11 2.64
N SER A 153 -19.84 43.66 3.70
CA SER A 153 -19.12 44.05 4.91
C SER A 153 -19.44 43.12 6.06
N VAL A 154 -18.42 42.80 6.87
CA VAL A 154 -18.52 42.03 8.10
C VAL A 154 -17.85 42.79 9.23
N ALA A 155 -18.60 43.19 10.24
CA ALA A 155 -18.11 43.91 11.39
C ALA A 155 -18.45 43.18 12.69
N PHE A 156 -17.42 42.79 13.48
CA PHE A 156 -17.58 42.11 14.77
C PHE A 156 -18.50 40.89 14.71
N ALA A 157 -18.32 40.06 13.68
CA ALA A 157 -19.23 39.00 13.32
C ALA A 157 -18.44 37.82 12.69
N SER A 158 -19.00 36.60 12.72
CA SER A 158 -18.39 35.38 12.20
C SER A 158 -19.35 34.65 11.27
N PRO A 159 -19.76 35.26 10.13
CA PRO A 159 -20.67 34.62 9.17
C PRO A 159 -20.02 33.49 8.38
N VAL A 160 -20.87 32.70 7.71
CA VAL A 160 -20.49 31.80 6.63
C VAL A 160 -20.84 32.43 5.29
N ILE A 161 -19.84 32.77 4.49
CA ILE A 161 -19.97 33.33 3.13
C ILE A 161 -19.43 32.30 2.16
N ARG A 162 -20.33 31.64 1.43
CA ARG A 162 -19.92 30.53 0.59
C ARG A 162 -20.64 30.44 -0.74
N ASP A 163 -19.93 29.89 -1.74
CA ASP A 163 -20.49 29.61 -3.05
C ASP A 163 -21.08 30.85 -3.76
N ASN A 164 -20.63 32.07 -3.42
CA ASN A 164 -21.12 33.30 -4.06
C ASN A 164 -20.21 33.72 -5.22
N ALA A 165 -20.81 34.37 -6.22
CA ALA A 165 -20.12 35.19 -7.21
C ALA A 165 -20.18 36.66 -6.77
N ILE A 166 -19.02 37.28 -6.49
CA ILE A 166 -18.91 38.66 -6.02
C ILE A 166 -18.16 39.45 -7.07
N ASP A 167 -18.88 40.18 -7.94
CA ASP A 167 -18.34 40.74 -9.19
C ASP A 167 -18.65 42.22 -9.37
N GLY A 168 -17.66 42.97 -9.82
CA GLY A 168 -17.87 44.33 -10.29
C GLY A 168 -18.39 45.31 -9.22
N ASN A 169 -18.17 45.02 -7.95
CA ASN A 169 -18.50 45.93 -6.86
C ASN A 169 -17.39 46.99 -6.74
N THR A 170 -17.74 48.29 -6.83
CA THR A 170 -16.75 49.35 -6.99
C THR A 170 -16.99 50.54 -6.06
N LYS A 171 -15.91 51.13 -5.57
CA LYS A 171 -16.03 52.41 -4.84
C LYS A 171 -16.53 53.50 -5.78
N GLN A 172 -17.30 54.45 -5.22
CA GLN A 172 -17.74 55.63 -5.97
C GLN A 172 -16.56 56.54 -6.29
N PRO A 173 -16.56 57.22 -7.45
CA PRO A 173 -15.57 58.22 -7.79
C PRO A 173 -15.49 59.34 -6.73
N GLY A 174 -14.28 59.74 -6.38
CA GLY A 174 -14.03 60.77 -5.37
C GLY A 174 -13.97 60.29 -3.92
N CYS A 175 -14.27 59.07 -3.64
CA CYS A 175 -14.05 58.45 -2.33
C CYS A 175 -12.60 57.96 -2.19
N SER A 176 -12.09 58.00 -0.93
CA SER A 176 -10.73 57.53 -0.61
C SER A 176 -10.68 56.89 0.76
N GLY A 177 -9.75 55.93 0.95
CA GLY A 177 -9.53 55.19 2.19
C GLY A 177 -10.45 53.99 2.39
N GLN A 178 -11.15 53.53 1.32
CA GLN A 178 -12.06 52.39 1.40
C GLN A 178 -11.30 51.06 1.35
N ASN A 179 -11.88 50.08 2.07
CA ASN A 179 -11.33 48.71 2.18
C ASN A 179 -12.35 47.70 1.68
N GLY A 180 -11.86 46.66 0.97
CA GLY A 180 -12.65 45.52 0.52
C GLY A 180 -13.66 45.86 -0.57
N GLY A 181 -13.24 45.83 -1.82
CA GLY A 181 -14.16 45.99 -2.94
C GLY A 181 -15.19 44.86 -2.99
N GLY A 182 -14.72 43.61 -2.94
CA GLY A 182 -15.58 42.45 -2.82
C GLY A 182 -16.07 42.22 -1.38
N ILE A 183 -15.14 41.93 -0.46
CA ILE A 183 -15.43 41.59 0.94
C ILE A 183 -14.56 42.43 1.88
N TYR A 184 -15.15 42.99 2.93
CA TYR A 184 -14.43 43.61 4.04
C TYR A 184 -14.76 42.89 5.34
N VAL A 185 -13.74 42.54 6.13
CA VAL A 185 -13.91 41.95 7.46
C VAL A 185 -13.14 42.76 8.47
N ARG A 186 -13.80 43.17 9.56
CA ARG A 186 -13.15 43.88 10.67
C ARG A 186 -13.63 43.39 12.04
N GLY A 187 -12.75 43.52 13.02
CA GLY A 187 -13.02 43.25 14.44
C GLY A 187 -13.16 41.77 14.74
N ALA A 188 -12.22 41.18 15.46
CA ALA A 188 -12.15 39.83 16.04
C ALA A 188 -13.15 38.81 15.47
N SER A 189 -13.02 38.47 14.19
CA SER A 189 -13.90 37.59 13.43
C SER A 189 -13.30 36.21 13.26
N SER A 190 -14.15 35.17 13.18
CA SER A 190 -13.82 33.85 12.69
C SER A 190 -14.64 33.50 11.43
N ALA A 191 -14.90 34.50 10.60
CA ALA A 191 -15.69 34.37 9.38
C ALA A 191 -15.14 33.22 8.49
N GLN A 192 -16.04 32.45 7.90
CA GLN A 192 -15.75 31.41 6.96
C GLN A 192 -16.06 31.89 5.54
N ILE A 193 -15.06 32.17 4.74
CA ILE A 193 -15.17 32.65 3.35
C ILE A 193 -14.71 31.48 2.46
N ILE A 194 -15.66 30.72 1.89
CA ILE A 194 -15.40 29.40 1.33
C ILE A 194 -15.98 29.26 -0.07
N HIS A 195 -15.20 28.77 -1.04
CA HIS A 195 -15.66 28.48 -2.41
C HIS A 195 -16.33 29.69 -3.13
N ASN A 196 -15.92 30.93 -2.83
CA ASN A 196 -16.46 32.09 -3.53
C ASN A 196 -15.62 32.39 -4.78
N SER A 197 -16.27 32.91 -5.83
CA SER A 197 -15.65 33.56 -6.97
C SER A 197 -15.70 35.06 -6.75
N ILE A 198 -14.55 35.72 -6.53
CA ILE A 198 -14.43 37.14 -6.18
C ILE A 198 -13.63 37.85 -7.28
N PHE A 199 -14.29 38.60 -8.14
CA PHE A 199 -13.62 39.11 -9.34
C PHE A 199 -14.07 40.48 -9.76
N ASN A 200 -13.19 41.24 -10.43
CA ASN A 200 -13.40 42.58 -10.97
C ASN A 200 -13.88 43.62 -9.93
N ASN A 201 -13.69 43.39 -8.64
CA ASN A 201 -14.04 44.38 -7.60
C ASN A 201 -12.91 45.40 -7.46
N THR A 202 -13.24 46.66 -7.19
CA THR A 202 -12.24 47.72 -7.08
C THR A 202 -12.46 48.63 -5.86
N THR A 203 -11.34 48.98 -5.19
CA THR A 203 -11.32 49.83 -4.02
C THR A 203 -9.91 50.39 -3.78
N ASP A 204 -9.68 51.04 -2.65
CA ASP A 204 -8.36 51.55 -2.27
C ASP A 204 -7.44 50.47 -1.71
N TYR A 205 -7.95 49.59 -0.86
CA TYR A 205 -7.21 48.54 -0.20
C TYR A 205 -8.00 47.22 -0.23
N GLY A 206 -7.39 46.14 -0.70
CA GLY A 206 -8.04 44.85 -0.81
C GLY A 206 -9.13 44.80 -1.86
N GLY A 207 -8.79 44.96 -3.13
CA GLY A 207 -9.77 44.95 -4.21
C GLY A 207 -10.74 43.78 -4.15
N GLY A 208 -10.23 42.55 -3.95
CA GLY A 208 -11.05 41.40 -3.67
C GLY A 208 -11.51 41.33 -2.21
N ILE A 209 -10.57 41.17 -1.29
CA ILE A 209 -10.83 40.98 0.15
C ILE A 209 -9.95 41.93 0.98
N SER A 210 -10.52 42.62 1.97
CA SER A 210 -9.74 43.32 2.98
C SER A 210 -10.05 42.77 4.37
N LEU A 211 -9.01 42.50 5.13
CA LEU A 211 -9.02 42.01 6.52
C LEU A 211 -8.36 43.09 7.40
N PHE A 212 -9.12 43.78 8.21
CA PHE A 212 -8.62 44.85 9.07
C PHE A 212 -8.89 44.54 10.54
N ALA A 213 -7.86 44.20 11.30
CA ALA A 213 -8.00 43.69 12.65
C ALA A 213 -9.04 42.55 12.74
N ALA A 214 -9.03 41.67 11.74
CA ALA A 214 -10.12 40.73 11.49
C ALA A 214 -10.05 39.45 12.36
N GLY A 215 -9.07 39.33 13.25
CA GLY A 215 -8.92 38.11 14.06
C GLY A 215 -8.42 36.92 13.24
N THR A 216 -9.18 35.83 13.25
CA THR A 216 -8.76 34.55 12.62
C THR A 216 -9.74 34.05 11.54
N PRO A 217 -10.12 34.86 10.55
CA PRO A 217 -11.02 34.39 9.48
C PRO A 217 -10.34 33.29 8.66
N THR A 218 -11.15 32.41 8.07
CA THR A 218 -10.68 31.35 7.16
C THR A 218 -11.14 31.66 5.74
N LEU A 219 -10.18 31.77 4.82
CA LEU A 219 -10.39 31.91 3.40
C LEU A 219 -9.99 30.56 2.74
N LEU A 220 -10.95 29.77 2.32
CA LEU A 220 -10.74 28.43 1.84
C LEU A 220 -11.33 28.22 0.44
N ASN A 221 -10.55 27.71 -0.48
CA ASN A 221 -11.01 27.32 -1.82
C ASN A 221 -11.68 28.46 -2.61
N ASN A 222 -11.26 29.72 -2.43
CA ASN A 222 -11.82 30.84 -3.21
C ASN A 222 -10.99 31.07 -4.47
N THR A 223 -11.65 31.49 -5.55
CA THR A 223 -11.01 32.11 -6.70
C THR A 223 -11.11 33.62 -6.59
N ILE A 224 -9.97 34.30 -6.48
CA ILE A 224 -9.87 35.75 -6.30
C ILE A 224 -9.11 36.32 -7.49
N SER A 225 -9.83 36.91 -8.47
CA SER A 225 -9.21 37.23 -9.75
C SER A 225 -9.64 38.59 -10.33
N GLY A 226 -8.70 39.26 -11.01
CA GLY A 226 -9.02 40.51 -11.71
C GLY A 226 -9.43 41.66 -10.81
N ASN A 227 -9.26 41.58 -9.49
CA ASN A 227 -9.63 42.64 -8.57
C ASN A 227 -8.54 43.74 -8.55
N GLY A 228 -8.93 44.98 -8.31
CA GLY A 228 -8.05 46.16 -8.30
C GLY A 228 -8.05 46.94 -7.00
N ALA A 229 -6.85 47.18 -6.48
CA ALA A 229 -6.65 48.13 -5.38
C ALA A 229 -5.86 49.37 -5.87
N GLU A 230 -6.19 50.57 -5.37
CA GLU A 230 -5.40 51.77 -5.72
C GLU A 230 -4.06 51.81 -4.98
N TYR A 231 -3.96 51.21 -3.77
CA TYR A 231 -2.76 51.28 -2.96
C TYR A 231 -2.15 49.90 -2.68
N ALA A 232 -2.91 48.95 -2.08
CA ALA A 232 -2.31 47.68 -1.68
C ALA A 232 -3.31 46.51 -1.67
N GLY A 233 -2.80 45.33 -1.93
CA GLY A 233 -3.56 44.08 -1.89
C GLY A 233 -4.63 44.02 -2.97
N GLY A 234 -4.26 43.98 -4.25
CA GLY A 234 -5.26 43.90 -5.32
C GLY A 234 -6.22 42.73 -5.14
N GLY A 235 -5.70 41.55 -4.79
CA GLY A 235 -6.49 40.37 -4.38
C GLY A 235 -6.91 40.45 -2.92
N ILE A 236 -5.93 40.36 -2.00
CA ILE A 236 -6.17 40.35 -0.56
C ILE A 236 -5.30 41.39 0.16
N TYR A 237 -5.87 42.13 1.08
CA TYR A 237 -5.19 43.04 1.99
C TYR A 237 -5.47 42.62 3.43
N ALA A 238 -4.44 42.24 4.19
CA ALA A 238 -4.57 41.77 5.58
C ALA A 238 -3.62 42.55 6.48
N VAL A 239 -4.17 43.37 7.39
CA VAL A 239 -3.39 44.23 8.25
C VAL A 239 -3.90 44.24 9.68
N ASN A 240 -3.11 44.81 10.57
CA ASN A 240 -3.35 44.80 12.00
C ASN A 240 -3.51 43.37 12.52
N GLN A 241 -4.30 43.10 13.53
CA GLN A 241 -4.50 41.74 14.10
C GLN A 241 -5.36 40.85 13.20
N SER A 242 -4.88 40.56 11.98
CA SER A 242 -5.57 39.72 11.01
C SER A 242 -4.76 38.44 10.81
N ASP A 243 -4.88 37.48 11.75
CA ASP A 243 -4.21 36.17 11.77
C ASP A 243 -4.97 35.14 10.92
N ALA A 244 -5.29 35.50 9.70
CA ALA A 244 -6.13 34.74 8.80
C ALA A 244 -5.51 33.36 8.42
N ASN A 245 -6.38 32.38 8.20
CA ASN A 245 -6.03 31.15 7.53
C ASN A 245 -6.40 31.28 6.04
N ILE A 246 -5.41 31.35 5.16
CA ILE A 246 -5.58 31.52 3.70
C ILE A 246 -5.14 30.19 3.07
N ILE A 247 -6.13 29.36 2.74
CA ILE A 247 -5.89 27.95 2.41
C ILE A 247 -6.46 27.63 1.04
N GLN A 248 -5.62 27.10 0.16
CA GLN A 248 -6.03 26.53 -1.13
C GLN A 248 -6.85 27.50 -1.99
N ASN A 249 -6.45 28.78 -2.03
CA ASN A 249 -7.09 29.77 -2.88
C ASN A 249 -6.31 29.96 -4.19
N LEU A 250 -7.01 30.27 -5.25
CA LEU A 250 -6.46 30.75 -6.52
C LEU A 250 -6.55 32.27 -6.55
N ILE A 251 -5.40 32.96 -6.54
CA ILE A 251 -5.30 34.42 -6.51
C ILE A 251 -4.57 34.90 -7.75
N THR A 252 -5.32 35.32 -8.77
CA THR A 252 -4.74 35.57 -10.10
C THR A 252 -5.21 36.86 -10.77
N GLY A 253 -4.32 37.47 -11.56
CA GLY A 253 -4.70 38.62 -12.37
C GLY A 253 -5.16 39.87 -11.57
N ASN A 254 -4.93 39.90 -10.26
CA ASN A 254 -5.26 41.06 -9.45
C ASN A 254 -4.22 42.15 -9.62
N ARG A 255 -4.64 43.43 -9.43
CA ARG A 255 -3.80 44.59 -9.69
C ARG A 255 -3.71 45.49 -8.48
N SER A 256 -2.48 45.92 -8.17
CA SER A 256 -2.21 47.06 -7.30
C SER A 256 -1.01 47.82 -7.84
N PRO A 257 -1.10 49.18 -8.05
CA PRO A 257 0.03 49.94 -8.60
C PRO A 257 1.12 50.22 -7.54
N VAL A 258 0.86 49.99 -6.25
CA VAL A 258 1.80 50.37 -5.18
C VAL A 258 2.44 49.13 -4.53
N SER A 259 1.66 48.23 -3.92
CA SER A 259 2.25 47.13 -3.17
C SER A 259 1.38 45.86 -3.13
N GLY A 260 2.00 44.67 -3.18
CA GLY A 260 1.37 43.39 -3.00
C GLY A 260 0.19 43.14 -3.94
N ALA A 261 0.41 43.12 -5.24
CA ALA A 261 -0.66 43.03 -6.25
C ALA A 261 -1.63 41.87 -6.03
N GLY A 262 -1.13 40.67 -5.69
CA GLY A 262 -1.94 39.53 -5.30
C GLY A 262 -2.34 39.58 -3.84
N LEU A 263 -1.36 39.79 -2.97
CA LEU A 263 -1.52 39.67 -1.52
C LEU A 263 -0.64 40.68 -0.80
N TYR A 264 -1.21 41.42 0.12
CA TYR A 264 -0.53 42.32 1.06
C TYR A 264 -0.84 41.89 2.50
N ILE A 265 0.18 41.50 3.27
CA ILE A 265 0.05 41.13 4.68
C ILE A 265 0.99 41.95 5.53
N SER A 266 0.45 42.65 6.54
CA SER A 266 1.25 43.43 7.48
C SER A 266 0.63 43.36 8.88
N PRO A 267 0.83 42.25 9.60
CA PRO A 267 0.36 42.11 10.98
C PRO A 267 1.27 42.90 11.96
N PRO A 268 0.75 43.36 13.10
CA PRO A 268 1.55 44.01 14.12
C PRO A 268 2.35 42.98 14.95
N SER A 269 3.34 43.45 15.69
CA SER A 269 4.08 42.72 16.69
C SER A 269 3.18 41.97 17.69
N GLY A 270 3.59 40.77 18.07
CA GLY A 270 2.91 39.92 19.08
C GLY A 270 1.67 39.18 18.60
N THR A 271 1.38 39.16 17.30
CA THR A 271 0.35 38.29 16.70
C THR A 271 0.97 37.06 16.02
N ARG A 272 0.14 36.03 15.78
CA ARG A 272 0.58 34.82 15.04
C ARG A 272 0.94 35.14 13.59
N GLY A 273 0.28 36.14 13.00
CA GLY A 273 0.30 36.40 11.57
C GLY A 273 -0.57 35.41 10.78
N ALA A 274 -0.63 35.61 9.47
CA ALA A 274 -1.42 34.75 8.60
C ALA A 274 -0.73 33.40 8.35
N LEU A 275 -1.55 32.36 8.18
CA LEU A 275 -1.15 31.03 7.72
C LEU A 275 -1.60 30.84 6.27
N LEU A 276 -0.65 30.66 5.36
CA LEU A 276 -0.88 30.43 3.94
C LEU A 276 -0.53 28.99 3.60
N VAL A 277 -1.50 28.19 3.13
CA VAL A 277 -1.27 26.78 2.78
C VAL A 277 -1.82 26.48 1.41
N SER A 278 -0.99 25.92 0.55
CA SER A 278 -1.38 25.40 -0.77
C SER A 278 -2.15 26.40 -1.65
N ASN A 279 -1.80 27.70 -1.59
CA ASN A 279 -2.38 28.69 -2.48
C ASN A 279 -1.59 28.79 -3.80
N THR A 280 -2.26 29.10 -4.90
CA THR A 280 -1.63 29.51 -6.15
C THR A 280 -1.86 31.02 -6.34
N ILE A 281 -0.77 31.79 -6.27
CA ILE A 281 -0.76 33.26 -6.41
C ILE A 281 0.04 33.58 -7.66
N ALA A 282 -0.65 33.78 -8.79
CA ALA A 282 0.01 33.85 -10.08
C ALA A 282 -0.51 34.96 -10.98
N GLY A 283 0.36 35.55 -11.79
CA GLY A 283 -0.05 36.55 -12.80
C GLY A 283 -0.66 37.81 -12.22
N ASN A 284 -0.48 38.10 -10.94
CA ASN A 284 -0.85 39.37 -10.35
C ASN A 284 0.16 40.47 -10.76
N PHE A 285 -0.29 41.70 -10.98
CA PHE A 285 0.54 42.70 -11.65
C PHE A 285 0.44 44.11 -11.09
N GLY A 286 1.52 44.87 -11.26
CA GLY A 286 1.73 46.21 -10.74
C GLY A 286 2.40 46.21 -9.35
N GLY A 287 2.81 47.39 -8.90
CA GLY A 287 3.39 47.58 -7.58
C GLY A 287 4.80 47.01 -7.41
N ASP A 288 5.19 46.82 -6.16
CA ASP A 288 6.53 46.39 -5.75
C ASP A 288 6.71 44.86 -5.67
N SER A 289 5.62 44.08 -5.68
CA SER A 289 5.66 42.62 -5.55
C SER A 289 4.31 41.98 -5.90
N GLY A 290 4.37 40.68 -6.24
CA GLY A 290 3.17 39.82 -6.31
C GLY A 290 2.58 39.59 -4.91
N VAL A 291 3.44 39.32 -3.95
CA VAL A 291 3.12 39.17 -2.50
C VAL A 291 4.03 40.06 -1.66
N PHE A 292 3.45 40.89 -0.84
CA PHE A 292 4.12 41.69 0.16
C PHE A 292 3.86 41.16 1.57
N LEU A 293 4.94 40.91 2.30
CA LEU A 293 4.91 40.48 3.70
C LEU A 293 5.69 41.48 4.55
N GLY A 294 4.97 42.20 5.41
CA GLY A 294 5.56 43.21 6.31
C GLY A 294 5.07 42.98 7.73
N GLY A 295 5.62 43.75 8.66
CA GLY A 295 5.17 43.77 10.05
C GLY A 295 6.27 43.46 11.07
N PHE A 296 5.90 43.67 12.34
CA PHE A 296 6.77 43.44 13.50
C PHE A 296 6.64 42.00 13.92
N ASP A 297 7.65 41.34 14.37
CA ASP A 297 7.70 40.02 15.08
C ASP A 297 6.63 38.97 14.74
N ALA A 298 5.72 39.24 13.83
CA ALA A 298 4.68 38.32 13.44
C ALA A 298 5.24 37.27 12.49
N GLN A 299 5.00 36.01 12.82
CA GLN A 299 5.47 34.91 12.03
C GLN A 299 4.40 34.48 11.04
N VAL A 300 4.31 35.17 9.91
CA VAL A 300 3.56 34.69 8.76
C VAL A 300 4.17 33.36 8.31
N GLN A 301 3.33 32.37 8.06
CA GLN A 301 3.75 31.02 7.71
C GLN A 301 3.22 30.65 6.33
N LEU A 302 4.11 30.14 5.48
CA LEU A 302 3.80 29.76 4.11
C LEU A 302 4.21 28.29 3.89
N PHE A 303 3.24 27.44 3.58
CA PHE A 303 3.43 26.01 3.27
C PHE A 303 2.85 25.67 1.91
N ASN A 304 3.60 24.99 1.08
CA ASN A 304 3.13 24.44 -0.19
C ASN A 304 2.50 25.45 -1.16
N ASN A 305 2.86 26.72 -1.10
CA ASN A 305 2.28 27.70 -2.02
C ASN A 305 3.09 27.79 -3.33
N ILE A 306 2.43 28.14 -4.43
CA ILE A 306 3.07 28.64 -5.63
C ILE A 306 2.86 30.16 -5.65
N VAL A 307 3.95 30.92 -5.72
CA VAL A 307 3.93 32.37 -5.97
C VAL A 307 4.70 32.62 -7.24
N ALA A 308 3.99 32.90 -8.34
CA ALA A 308 4.56 33.07 -9.66
C ALA A 308 4.31 34.46 -10.24
N ALA A 309 5.36 35.26 -10.37
CA ALA A 309 5.35 36.55 -11.04
C ALA A 309 5.86 36.39 -12.49
N ALA A 310 4.99 36.50 -13.46
CA ALA A 310 5.32 36.10 -14.83
C ALA A 310 6.07 37.15 -15.66
N THR A 311 5.95 38.43 -15.37
CA THR A 311 6.41 39.50 -16.29
C THR A 311 6.96 40.75 -15.61
N SER A 312 7.03 40.77 -14.31
CA SER A 312 7.47 41.97 -13.54
C SER A 312 8.96 41.84 -13.16
N PRO A 313 9.78 42.87 -13.30
CA PRO A 313 11.12 42.90 -12.71
C PRO A 313 11.12 42.94 -11.19
N GLN A 314 9.97 43.17 -10.56
CA GLN A 314 9.81 43.16 -9.12
C GLN A 314 9.74 41.74 -8.59
N PRO A 315 10.11 41.48 -7.31
CA PRO A 315 10.11 40.12 -6.74
C PRO A 315 8.71 39.49 -6.74
N ALA A 316 8.67 38.15 -6.83
CA ALA A 316 7.44 37.42 -6.57
C ALA A 316 6.97 37.65 -5.12
N VAL A 317 7.92 37.58 -4.16
CA VAL A 317 7.67 37.86 -2.76
C VAL A 317 8.64 38.93 -2.23
N LEU A 318 8.12 40.01 -1.67
CA LEU A 318 8.87 41.03 -0.96
C LEU A 318 8.60 40.93 0.55
N CYS A 319 9.66 40.72 1.36
CA CYS A 319 9.58 40.78 2.81
C CYS A 319 10.20 42.11 3.31
N ASP A 320 9.35 42.94 3.90
CA ASP A 320 9.77 44.25 4.39
C ASP A 320 10.74 44.09 5.58
N THR A 321 11.89 44.75 5.49
CA THR A 321 12.92 44.76 6.53
C THR A 321 12.83 45.97 7.46
N THR A 322 11.86 46.88 7.25
CA THR A 322 11.74 48.11 8.03
C THR A 322 11.52 47.85 9.51
N TYR A 323 10.82 46.79 9.83
CA TYR A 323 10.40 46.47 11.21
C TYR A 323 11.02 45.16 11.76
N SER A 324 11.39 44.21 10.91
CA SER A 324 12.03 42.96 11.33
C SER A 324 12.95 42.44 10.23
N SER A 325 14.15 41.99 10.63
CA SER A 325 15.08 41.30 9.72
C SER A 325 14.85 39.79 9.69
N THR A 326 13.99 39.25 10.57
CA THR A 326 13.68 37.82 10.63
C THR A 326 12.65 37.50 9.56
N PRO A 327 12.95 36.60 8.62
CA PRO A 327 12.00 36.22 7.59
C PRO A 327 10.77 35.49 8.18
N PRO A 328 9.60 35.56 7.52
CA PRO A 328 8.52 34.62 7.77
C PRO A 328 8.95 33.16 7.61
N VAL A 329 8.15 32.21 8.08
CA VAL A 329 8.42 30.79 7.91
C VAL A 329 8.00 30.36 6.50
N PHE A 330 8.92 29.79 5.76
CA PHE A 330 8.70 29.23 4.42
C PHE A 330 9.06 27.74 4.40
N ASP A 331 8.13 26.91 3.95
CA ASP A 331 8.32 25.46 3.89
C ASP A 331 7.66 24.90 2.62
N HIS A 332 8.44 24.26 1.74
CA HIS A 332 8.00 23.64 0.49
C HIS A 332 7.16 24.57 -0.42
N ASN A 333 7.59 25.80 -0.66
CA ASN A 333 6.94 26.71 -1.61
C ASN A 333 7.70 26.79 -2.93
N ASP A 334 7.01 27.00 -4.05
CA ASP A 334 7.61 27.45 -5.30
C ASP A 334 7.48 28.97 -5.44
N LEU A 335 8.59 29.66 -5.39
CA LEU A 335 8.69 31.12 -5.44
C LEU A 335 9.39 31.51 -6.74
N PHE A 336 8.60 31.73 -7.79
CA PHE A 336 9.12 31.90 -9.15
C PHE A 336 8.90 33.28 -9.72
N ASN A 337 9.93 33.81 -10.38
CA ASN A 337 9.82 34.99 -11.22
C ASN A 337 10.77 34.86 -12.44
N SER A 338 10.22 34.85 -13.63
CA SER A 338 10.99 34.74 -14.87
C SER A 338 11.74 36.01 -15.26
N ALA A 339 11.35 37.18 -14.74
CA ALA A 339 11.83 38.50 -15.14
C ALA A 339 12.61 39.24 -14.05
N GLY A 340 12.59 38.73 -12.81
CA GLY A 340 13.21 39.36 -11.65
C GLY A 340 13.57 38.38 -10.55
N PRO A 341 13.90 38.83 -9.33
CA PRO A 341 14.19 37.94 -8.22
C PRO A 341 12.93 37.21 -7.74
N ALA A 342 13.11 35.95 -7.30
CA ALA A 342 12.04 35.21 -6.67
C ALA A 342 11.58 35.90 -5.37
N THR A 343 12.54 36.29 -4.53
CA THR A 343 12.31 36.88 -3.22
C THR A 343 13.24 38.06 -2.99
N GLN A 344 12.81 39.03 -2.17
CA GLN A 344 13.59 40.19 -1.79
C GLN A 344 13.33 40.59 -0.31
N GLY A 345 14.23 41.35 0.28
CA GLY A 345 14.17 41.77 1.69
C GLY A 345 14.64 40.67 2.62
N SER A 346 14.02 40.54 3.80
CA SER A 346 14.43 39.51 4.80
C SER A 346 14.24 38.07 4.30
N CYS A 347 13.40 37.83 3.32
CA CYS A 347 13.20 36.49 2.75
C CYS A 347 14.09 36.17 1.53
N SER A 348 15.10 36.97 1.21
CA SER A 348 16.02 36.70 0.09
C SER A 348 16.82 35.41 0.20
N VAL A 349 16.86 34.79 1.38
CA VAL A 349 17.63 33.57 1.69
C VAL A 349 16.80 32.28 1.77
N VAL A 350 15.48 32.33 1.55
CA VAL A 350 14.60 31.18 1.78
C VAL A 350 14.60 30.17 0.64
N VAL A 351 14.90 30.61 -0.59
CA VAL A 351 14.97 29.70 -1.74
C VAL A 351 16.10 28.71 -1.58
N GLY A 352 15.83 27.43 -1.85
CA GLY A 352 16.79 26.32 -1.65
C GLY A 352 16.88 25.82 -0.22
N THR A 353 16.06 26.34 0.71
CA THR A 353 15.97 25.86 2.11
C THR A 353 14.58 25.29 2.40
N SER A 354 14.46 24.36 3.33
CA SER A 354 13.17 23.80 3.78
C SER A 354 12.22 23.40 2.62
N GLY A 355 12.77 22.78 1.56
CA GLY A 355 11.96 22.38 0.40
C GLY A 355 11.47 23.52 -0.50
N ASN A 356 11.83 24.78 -0.22
CA ASN A 356 11.47 25.89 -1.09
C ASN A 356 12.27 25.87 -2.38
N ILE A 357 11.59 25.98 -3.52
CA ILE A 357 12.20 26.05 -4.84
C ILE A 357 11.92 27.38 -5.52
N SER A 358 12.63 27.65 -6.60
CA SER A 358 12.33 28.75 -7.53
C SER A 358 12.45 28.19 -8.95
N ALA A 359 11.37 27.64 -9.44
CA ALA A 359 11.34 27.02 -10.76
C ALA A 359 10.04 27.41 -11.49
N ASP A 360 10.05 27.36 -12.81
CA ASP A 360 8.83 27.58 -13.57
C ASP A 360 7.77 26.50 -13.21
N PRO A 361 6.64 26.87 -12.60
CA PRO A 361 5.62 25.92 -12.20
C PRO A 361 4.96 25.18 -13.38
N LYS A 362 5.24 25.57 -14.60
CA LYS A 362 4.71 24.94 -15.82
C LYS A 362 3.21 24.70 -15.77
N PHE A 363 2.49 25.80 -15.64
CA PHE A 363 1.04 25.76 -15.70
C PHE A 363 0.53 25.24 -17.06
N ALA A 364 -0.66 24.65 -17.08
CA ALA A 364 -1.26 24.03 -18.26
C ALA A 364 -1.40 25.01 -19.43
N SER A 365 -1.81 26.26 -19.13
CA SER A 365 -1.85 27.35 -20.10
C SER A 365 -1.92 28.72 -19.42
N THR A 366 -1.85 29.80 -20.21
CA THR A 366 -2.09 31.14 -19.71
C THR A 366 -3.53 31.27 -19.16
N GLY A 367 -3.65 31.53 -17.87
CA GLY A 367 -4.94 31.61 -17.18
C GLY A 367 -5.44 30.30 -16.58
N ASP A 368 -4.82 29.20 -16.87
CA ASP A 368 -5.07 27.89 -16.27
C ASP A 368 -3.88 27.48 -15.39
N CYS A 369 -4.05 27.55 -14.09
CA CYS A 369 -3.01 27.25 -13.10
C CYS A 369 -2.91 25.79 -12.69
N HIS A 370 -3.52 24.85 -13.41
CA HIS A 370 -3.24 23.42 -13.24
C HIS A 370 -1.80 23.10 -13.66
N LEU A 371 -1.21 22.11 -13.01
CA LEU A 371 0.18 21.71 -13.28
C LEU A 371 0.25 20.75 -14.47
N GLN A 372 1.30 20.89 -15.29
CA GLN A 372 1.69 19.86 -16.26
C GLN A 372 2.44 18.73 -15.51
N SER A 373 2.44 17.54 -16.09
CA SER A 373 3.16 16.37 -15.52
C SER A 373 4.67 16.58 -15.35
N SER A 374 5.25 17.54 -16.06
CA SER A 374 6.67 17.90 -15.96
C SER A 374 6.95 19.08 -15.04
N SER A 375 5.94 19.56 -14.31
CA SER A 375 6.10 20.66 -13.35
C SER A 375 7.01 20.27 -12.21
N PRO A 376 7.94 21.13 -11.79
CA PRO A 376 8.77 20.89 -10.60
C PRO A 376 7.96 21.00 -9.30
N ALA A 377 6.74 21.52 -9.33
CA ALA A 377 5.83 21.63 -8.19
C ALA A 377 5.07 20.33 -7.90
N VAL A 378 5.09 19.36 -8.85
CA VAL A 378 4.45 18.05 -8.67
C VAL A 378 5.24 17.22 -7.65
N ASP A 379 4.53 16.62 -6.68
CA ASP A 379 5.10 15.83 -5.57
C ASP A 379 6.16 16.59 -4.72
N ALA A 380 6.17 17.92 -4.77
CA ALA A 380 7.20 18.75 -4.15
C ALA A 380 6.74 19.42 -2.84
N GLY A 381 5.53 19.19 -2.41
CA GLY A 381 4.97 19.78 -1.19
C GLY A 381 5.20 18.93 0.06
N ASN A 382 4.96 19.53 1.22
CA ASN A 382 4.99 18.89 2.52
C ASN A 382 3.60 18.32 2.86
N SER A 383 3.44 17.00 2.79
CA SER A 383 2.18 16.32 3.14
C SER A 383 1.81 16.42 4.63
N GLY A 384 2.74 16.89 5.48
CA GLY A 384 2.51 17.18 6.90
C GLY A 384 2.18 18.64 7.20
N ALA A 385 1.94 19.49 6.18
CA ALA A 385 1.64 20.90 6.34
C ALA A 385 0.39 21.12 7.21
N PRO A 386 0.38 22.16 8.07
CA PRO A 386 -0.77 22.44 8.93
C PRO A 386 -2.01 22.79 8.09
N SER A 387 -3.16 22.31 8.52
CA SER A 387 -4.47 22.62 7.87
C SER A 387 -4.54 22.23 6.39
N LEU A 388 -3.77 21.26 5.93
CA LEU A 388 -3.81 20.75 4.57
C LEU A 388 -5.19 20.14 4.29
N PRO A 389 -5.94 20.60 3.26
CA PRO A 389 -7.22 19.99 2.89
C PRO A 389 -7.08 18.54 2.38
N SER A 390 -8.14 17.76 2.48
CA SER A 390 -8.16 16.38 1.93
C SER A 390 -8.35 16.34 0.41
N THR A 391 -8.88 17.40 -0.17
CA THR A 391 -9.08 17.56 -1.61
C THR A 391 -8.44 18.85 -2.10
N ASP A 392 -8.08 18.88 -3.37
CA ASP A 392 -7.60 20.08 -4.05
C ASP A 392 -8.74 21.05 -4.40
N LEU A 393 -8.43 22.16 -5.09
CA LEU A 393 -9.42 23.19 -5.46
C LEU A 393 -10.49 22.67 -6.42
N ASP A 394 -10.21 21.62 -7.20
CA ASP A 394 -11.18 20.93 -8.05
C ASP A 394 -12.03 19.89 -7.30
N GLY A 395 -11.76 19.66 -6.01
CA GLY A 395 -12.40 18.62 -5.20
C GLY A 395 -11.82 17.23 -5.43
N LYS A 396 -10.71 17.10 -6.13
CA LYS A 396 -9.99 15.82 -6.33
C LYS A 396 -9.09 15.50 -5.12
N PRO A 397 -8.70 14.23 -4.93
CA PRO A 397 -7.78 13.88 -3.84
C PRO A 397 -6.53 14.74 -3.83
N ARG A 398 -6.15 15.25 -2.65
CA ARG A 398 -5.02 16.19 -2.47
C ARG A 398 -3.66 15.52 -2.58
N ILE A 399 -3.59 14.20 -2.49
CA ILE A 399 -2.36 13.43 -2.70
C ILE A 399 -2.61 12.45 -3.83
N SER A 400 -1.92 12.66 -4.94
CA SER A 400 -1.94 11.80 -6.13
C SER A 400 -0.49 11.57 -6.57
N GLY A 401 0.18 10.65 -5.89
CA GLY A 401 1.62 10.40 -6.06
C GLY A 401 2.29 10.14 -4.72
N VAL A 402 3.55 10.59 -4.58
CA VAL A 402 4.36 10.34 -3.37
C VAL A 402 4.22 11.43 -2.32
N ALA A 403 3.82 12.64 -2.72
CA ALA A 403 3.58 13.77 -1.83
C ALA A 403 2.51 14.68 -2.42
N VAL A 404 2.08 15.69 -1.65
CA VAL A 404 1.19 16.72 -2.19
C VAL A 404 1.95 17.62 -3.17
N ASP A 405 1.24 18.17 -4.13
CA ASP A 405 1.78 19.21 -5.00
C ASP A 405 1.86 20.56 -4.26
N GLN A 406 2.74 21.42 -4.72
CA GLN A 406 2.70 22.82 -4.34
C GLN A 406 1.57 23.54 -5.11
N GLY A 407 0.91 24.50 -4.47
CA GLY A 407 -0.21 25.24 -5.06
C GLY A 407 -1.59 24.71 -4.72
N ALA A 408 -2.63 25.30 -5.34
CA ALA A 408 -4.04 25.02 -5.06
C ALA A 408 -4.56 23.75 -5.75
N TYR A 409 -3.92 23.31 -6.80
CA TYR A 409 -4.31 22.15 -7.59
C TYR A 409 -3.35 20.98 -7.37
N GLU A 410 -3.85 19.78 -7.52
CA GLU A 410 -3.09 18.54 -7.50
C GLU A 410 -3.05 17.94 -8.90
N PHE A 411 -1.87 17.64 -9.42
CA PHE A 411 -1.73 16.90 -10.67
C PHE A 411 -2.10 15.43 -10.45
N GLN A 412 -3.21 15.01 -11.05
CA GLN A 412 -3.69 13.64 -10.89
C GLN A 412 -2.84 12.67 -11.71
N GLN A 413 -1.88 12.04 -11.07
CA GLN A 413 -1.02 11.05 -11.71
C GLN A 413 -1.81 9.76 -12.01
N PRO A 414 -1.69 9.17 -13.21
CA PRO A 414 -2.29 7.88 -13.48
C PRO A 414 -1.68 6.79 -12.59
N LEU A 415 -2.52 5.91 -12.05
CA LEU A 415 -2.06 4.77 -11.28
C LEU A 415 -1.27 3.81 -12.19
N VAL A 416 -0.06 3.43 -11.78
CA VAL A 416 0.82 2.50 -12.51
C VAL A 416 1.32 1.42 -11.56
N VAL A 417 1.31 0.17 -12.03
CA VAL A 417 1.85 -1.00 -11.32
C VAL A 417 3.08 -1.51 -12.08
N MET A 418 4.22 -1.54 -11.42
CA MET A 418 5.49 -2.07 -11.93
C MET A 418 5.80 -3.38 -11.21
N MET A 419 5.86 -4.49 -11.94
CA MET A 419 6.12 -5.80 -11.36
C MET A 419 7.55 -5.94 -10.90
N SER A 420 7.73 -6.61 -9.75
CA SER A 420 9.03 -7.05 -9.23
C SER A 420 9.31 -8.48 -9.68
N SER A 421 10.57 -8.84 -9.85
CA SER A 421 10.96 -10.24 -10.01
C SER A 421 10.82 -10.97 -8.68
N VAL A 422 10.13 -12.10 -8.69
CA VAL A 422 10.01 -13.01 -7.53
C VAL A 422 10.83 -14.26 -7.84
N SER A 423 11.70 -14.65 -6.91
CA SER A 423 12.55 -15.83 -7.03
C SER A 423 12.71 -16.54 -5.68
N GLY A 424 13.15 -17.79 -5.70
CA GLY A 424 13.42 -18.56 -4.49
C GLY A 424 12.19 -19.24 -3.88
N ALA A 425 11.07 -19.31 -4.60
CA ALA A 425 9.98 -20.18 -4.21
C ALA A 425 10.38 -21.64 -4.40
N VAL A 426 9.99 -22.49 -3.47
CA VAL A 426 10.12 -23.94 -3.50
C VAL A 426 8.73 -24.49 -3.23
N GLU A 427 8.34 -25.54 -3.91
CA GLU A 427 7.04 -26.19 -3.67
C GLU A 427 6.89 -26.60 -2.21
N GLY A 428 5.67 -26.65 -1.73
CA GLY A 428 5.34 -26.97 -0.35
C GLY A 428 5.81 -25.94 0.68
N ALA A 429 6.74 -25.03 0.34
CA ALA A 429 7.31 -24.05 1.24
C ALA A 429 6.65 -22.68 1.11
N GLY A 430 6.22 -22.11 2.24
CA GLY A 430 5.71 -20.73 2.29
C GLY A 430 6.83 -19.70 2.10
N PHE A 431 6.59 -18.70 1.24
CA PHE A 431 7.48 -17.57 1.05
C PHE A 431 6.72 -16.24 1.11
N SER A 432 7.45 -15.13 1.30
CA SER A 432 6.92 -13.78 1.26
C SER A 432 7.80 -12.92 0.39
N ALA A 433 7.19 -12.10 -0.46
CA ALA A 433 7.93 -11.25 -1.38
C ALA A 433 7.23 -9.91 -1.64
N VAL A 434 8.01 -8.89 -2.03
CA VAL A 434 7.50 -7.70 -2.72
C VAL A 434 7.26 -8.11 -4.18
N VAL A 435 6.00 -8.08 -4.61
CA VAL A 435 5.57 -8.56 -5.93
C VAL A 435 5.43 -7.43 -6.95
N ALA A 436 5.23 -6.19 -6.48
CA ALA A 436 5.12 -5.02 -7.35
C ALA A 436 5.47 -3.73 -6.60
N HIS A 437 5.76 -2.68 -7.36
CA HIS A 437 5.77 -1.29 -6.92
C HIS A 437 4.65 -0.53 -7.62
N LEU A 438 4.14 0.50 -6.95
CA LEU A 438 3.09 1.35 -7.51
C LEU A 438 3.53 2.82 -7.54
N SER A 439 3.00 3.58 -8.48
CA SER A 439 3.16 5.03 -8.55
C SER A 439 1.90 5.67 -9.09
N GLY A 440 1.65 6.92 -8.70
CA GLY A 440 0.43 7.64 -9.09
C GLY A 440 -0.83 7.07 -8.43
N GLY A 441 -1.99 7.49 -8.93
CA GLY A 441 -3.29 7.23 -8.32
C GLY A 441 -3.50 8.01 -7.03
N ALA A 442 -4.64 7.81 -6.40
CA ALA A 442 -5.03 8.49 -5.17
C ALA A 442 -5.27 7.48 -4.04
N GLY A 443 -4.48 7.55 -2.95
CA GLY A 443 -4.69 6.68 -1.78
C GLY A 443 -6.01 6.94 -1.03
N PRO A 444 -6.51 6.00 -0.25
CA PRO A 444 -5.93 4.69 0.02
C PRO A 444 -6.09 3.69 -1.14
N TYR A 445 -5.16 2.71 -1.19
CA TYR A 445 -5.16 1.69 -2.24
C TYR A 445 -5.53 0.33 -1.69
N THR A 446 -6.07 -0.53 -2.56
CA THR A 446 -6.25 -1.97 -2.31
C THR A 446 -5.52 -2.76 -3.40
N ALA A 447 -4.99 -3.93 -3.05
CA ALA A 447 -4.30 -4.80 -4.01
C ALA A 447 -4.78 -6.24 -3.91
N THR A 448 -4.85 -6.91 -5.05
CA THR A 448 -5.08 -8.35 -5.16
C THR A 448 -3.92 -8.97 -5.95
N ILE A 449 -3.39 -10.06 -5.43
CA ILE A 449 -2.31 -10.84 -6.04
C ILE A 449 -2.92 -12.16 -6.54
N ALA A 450 -2.77 -12.45 -7.84
CA ALA A 450 -3.05 -13.75 -8.43
C ALA A 450 -1.71 -14.47 -8.65
N TRP A 451 -1.54 -15.63 -8.01
CA TRP A 451 -0.25 -16.33 -7.95
C TRP A 451 0.06 -17.19 -9.18
N GLY A 452 -0.93 -17.42 -10.04
CA GLY A 452 -0.77 -18.17 -11.29
C GLY A 452 -1.10 -19.65 -11.19
N ASP A 453 -1.32 -20.17 -9.99
CA ASP A 453 -1.79 -21.52 -9.68
C ASP A 453 -3.30 -21.61 -9.45
N GLY A 454 -4.04 -20.54 -9.76
CA GLY A 454 -5.47 -20.39 -9.50
C GLY A 454 -5.80 -19.79 -8.14
N GLN A 455 -4.82 -19.57 -7.27
CA GLN A 455 -5.01 -18.93 -5.98
C GLN A 455 -4.84 -17.41 -6.07
N THR A 456 -5.56 -16.70 -5.20
CA THR A 456 -5.44 -15.25 -5.05
C THR A 456 -5.37 -14.87 -3.57
N SER A 457 -4.66 -13.77 -3.28
CA SER A 457 -4.61 -13.21 -1.92
C SER A 457 -4.65 -11.68 -1.97
N PRO A 458 -5.09 -11.02 -0.89
CA PRO A 458 -4.92 -9.58 -0.75
C PRO A 458 -3.44 -9.22 -0.65
N GLY A 459 -3.02 -8.15 -1.31
CA GLY A 459 -1.69 -7.59 -1.21
C GLY A 459 -1.59 -6.59 -0.05
N SER A 460 -0.51 -6.66 0.72
CA SER A 460 -0.15 -5.66 1.72
C SER A 460 0.56 -4.50 1.05
N ILE A 461 0.06 -3.27 1.24
CA ILE A 461 0.61 -2.06 0.62
C ILE A 461 1.37 -1.25 1.66
N SER A 462 2.61 -0.85 1.34
CA SER A 462 3.46 -0.01 2.17
C SER A 462 3.70 1.34 1.50
N ILE A 463 3.11 2.40 2.05
CA ILE A 463 3.25 3.80 1.62
C ILE A 463 3.51 4.65 2.88
N PRO A 464 4.35 5.70 2.83
CA PRO A 464 5.08 6.24 1.68
C PRO A 464 6.48 5.63 1.45
N ASN A 465 6.94 4.71 2.34
CA ASN A 465 8.36 4.36 2.38
C ASN A 465 8.86 3.47 1.23
N ALA A 466 8.02 2.66 0.62
CA ALA A 466 8.44 1.74 -0.45
C ALA A 466 7.49 1.69 -1.64
N ASN A 467 6.30 2.29 -1.54
CA ASN A 467 5.24 2.23 -2.55
C ASN A 467 5.13 0.83 -3.16
N SER A 468 5.08 -0.19 -2.30
CA SER A 468 5.22 -1.59 -2.69
C SER A 468 4.00 -2.41 -2.29
N VAL A 469 3.74 -3.43 -3.10
CA VAL A 469 2.76 -4.49 -2.82
C VAL A 469 3.53 -5.75 -2.45
N SER A 470 3.24 -6.32 -1.30
CA SER A 470 3.83 -7.59 -0.84
C SER A 470 2.75 -8.61 -0.52
N GLY A 471 3.13 -9.89 -0.61
CA GLY A 471 2.25 -11.00 -0.26
C GLY A 471 3.03 -12.23 0.13
N SER A 472 2.29 -13.21 0.67
CA SER A 472 2.83 -14.53 1.05
C SER A 472 2.06 -15.62 0.34
N HIS A 473 2.76 -16.67 -0.10
CA HIS A 473 2.18 -17.79 -0.82
C HIS A 473 3.01 -19.07 -0.62
N ALA A 474 2.43 -20.22 -0.93
CA ALA A 474 3.09 -21.49 -1.07
C ALA A 474 2.53 -22.17 -2.31
N TYR A 475 3.39 -22.54 -3.26
CA TYR A 475 3.01 -23.34 -4.40
C TYR A 475 2.94 -24.82 -4.00
N SER A 476 1.92 -25.53 -4.45
CA SER A 476 1.77 -26.98 -4.16
C SER A 476 2.67 -27.83 -5.02
N GLU A 477 3.09 -27.32 -6.17
CA GLU A 477 3.89 -28.06 -7.16
C GLU A 477 5.00 -27.13 -7.68
N GLU A 478 6.08 -27.70 -8.17
CA GLU A 478 7.10 -26.98 -8.89
C GLU A 478 6.59 -26.50 -10.26
N GLY A 479 7.28 -25.55 -10.87
CA GLY A 479 6.93 -25.12 -12.22
C GLY A 479 7.00 -23.61 -12.44
N ALA A 480 6.54 -23.20 -13.62
CA ALA A 480 6.48 -21.80 -14.03
C ALA A 480 5.07 -21.27 -13.86
N TYR A 481 4.96 -20.13 -13.17
CA TYR A 481 3.69 -19.46 -12.86
C TYR A 481 3.67 -18.05 -13.41
N THR A 482 2.49 -17.56 -13.77
CA THR A 482 2.28 -16.16 -14.12
C THR A 482 1.64 -15.44 -12.96
N LEU A 483 2.44 -14.67 -12.24
CA LEU A 483 2.00 -13.83 -11.14
C LEU A 483 1.43 -12.53 -11.69
N ALA A 484 0.24 -12.12 -11.23
CA ALA A 484 -0.40 -10.86 -11.60
C ALA A 484 -0.83 -10.08 -10.37
N VAL A 485 -0.66 -8.76 -10.41
CA VAL A 485 -1.09 -7.84 -9.36
C VAL A 485 -2.07 -6.84 -9.95
N THR A 486 -3.21 -6.67 -9.31
CA THR A 486 -4.17 -5.60 -9.61
C THR A 486 -4.28 -4.69 -8.41
N VAL A 487 -4.10 -3.39 -8.61
CA VAL A 487 -4.26 -2.34 -7.60
C VAL A 487 -5.44 -1.47 -7.98
N THR A 488 -6.25 -1.10 -6.98
CA THR A 488 -7.36 -0.15 -7.12
C THR A 488 -7.14 0.99 -6.14
N ASP A 489 -7.30 2.22 -6.60
CA ASP A 489 -7.19 3.43 -5.79
C ASP A 489 -8.54 3.90 -5.22
N SER A 490 -8.54 4.99 -4.43
CA SER A 490 -9.74 5.55 -3.79
C SER A 490 -10.76 6.12 -4.78
N THR A 491 -10.35 6.43 -6.01
CA THR A 491 -11.23 6.91 -7.08
C THR A 491 -11.83 5.77 -7.90
N SER A 492 -11.53 4.52 -7.56
CA SER A 492 -11.87 3.31 -8.32
C SER A 492 -11.09 3.13 -9.62
N ALA A 493 -10.02 3.89 -9.84
CA ALA A 493 -9.09 3.62 -10.93
C ALA A 493 -8.29 2.35 -10.64
N THR A 494 -8.08 1.53 -11.67
CA THR A 494 -7.37 0.26 -11.55
C THR A 494 -6.16 0.22 -12.46
N ALA A 495 -5.08 -0.36 -11.98
CA ALA A 495 -3.91 -0.72 -12.79
C ALA A 495 -3.48 -2.15 -12.46
N SER A 496 -2.94 -2.84 -13.44
CA SER A 496 -2.47 -4.21 -13.26
C SER A 496 -1.16 -4.45 -14.00
N GLY A 497 -0.39 -5.39 -13.49
CA GLY A 497 0.82 -5.88 -14.12
C GLY A 497 0.94 -7.39 -13.94
N SER A 498 1.77 -8.04 -14.75
CA SER A 498 2.09 -9.45 -14.61
C SER A 498 3.56 -9.73 -14.88
N THR A 499 4.09 -10.78 -14.25
CA THR A 499 5.45 -11.28 -14.43
C THR A 499 5.47 -12.79 -14.31
N SER A 500 6.51 -13.43 -14.86
CA SER A 500 6.74 -14.87 -14.64
C SER A 500 7.53 -15.08 -13.36
N THR A 501 7.22 -16.15 -12.64
CA THR A 501 7.98 -16.68 -11.53
C THR A 501 8.07 -18.20 -11.65
N SER A 502 8.91 -18.86 -10.84
CA SER A 502 8.99 -20.30 -10.78
C SER A 502 9.15 -20.78 -9.35
N ALA A 503 8.50 -21.88 -9.02
CA ALA A 503 8.79 -22.67 -7.85
C ALA A 503 9.78 -23.77 -8.24
N ALA A 504 10.81 -23.95 -7.44
CA ALA A 504 11.74 -25.06 -7.58
C ALA A 504 11.15 -26.29 -6.90
N ASP A 505 11.56 -27.46 -7.38
CA ASP A 505 11.30 -28.78 -6.81
C ASP A 505 11.91 -28.89 -5.40
N ALA A 506 11.25 -29.58 -4.49
CA ALA A 506 11.70 -29.77 -3.11
C ALA A 506 12.80 -30.83 -3.02
N ALA A 507 13.63 -30.74 -1.99
CA ALA A 507 14.81 -31.60 -1.90
C ALA A 507 14.47 -32.95 -1.31
N LEU A 508 14.81 -34.02 -2.05
CA LEU A 508 14.76 -35.43 -1.60
C LEU A 508 15.97 -35.81 -0.75
N THR A 509 15.76 -36.63 0.26
CA THR A 509 16.83 -37.24 1.06
C THR A 509 16.61 -38.75 1.17
N VAL A 510 17.50 -39.57 0.58
CA VAL A 510 17.40 -41.05 0.55
C VAL A 510 18.42 -41.66 1.50
N THR A 511 17.94 -42.59 2.34
CA THR A 511 18.78 -43.40 3.25
C THR A 511 18.56 -44.87 2.92
N ALA A 512 19.57 -45.53 2.30
CA ALA A 512 19.50 -46.95 1.96
C ALA A 512 19.74 -47.86 3.19
N ALA A 513 19.03 -48.98 3.24
CA ALA A 513 19.12 -49.97 4.31
C ALA A 513 20.04 -51.11 3.92
N SER A 514 20.82 -51.61 4.86
CA SER A 514 21.67 -52.83 4.67
C SER A 514 20.80 -54.07 4.48
N ILE A 515 21.24 -54.95 3.57
CA ILE A 515 20.56 -56.21 3.23
C ILE A 515 21.39 -57.35 3.71
N SER A 516 20.75 -58.39 4.26
CA SER A 516 21.34 -59.69 4.53
C SER A 516 20.57 -60.73 3.73
N ALA A 517 21.28 -61.48 2.92
CA ALA A 517 20.73 -62.50 2.02
C ALA A 517 21.55 -63.78 2.06
N VAL A 518 21.05 -64.81 1.43
CA VAL A 518 21.78 -66.08 1.10
C VAL A 518 21.64 -66.21 -0.40
N GLU A 519 22.71 -66.61 -1.06
CA GLU A 519 22.70 -66.89 -2.49
C GLU A 519 21.60 -67.87 -2.88
N GLY A 520 21.08 -67.75 -4.07
CA GLY A 520 19.98 -68.55 -4.58
C GLY A 520 18.64 -68.37 -3.87
N ALA A 521 18.61 -67.67 -2.74
CA ALA A 521 17.37 -67.36 -1.99
C ALA A 521 16.83 -65.99 -2.28
N GLY A 522 15.49 -65.88 -2.38
CA GLY A 522 14.85 -64.61 -2.59
C GLY A 522 14.90 -63.77 -1.33
N VAL A 523 15.42 -62.55 -1.45
CA VAL A 523 15.31 -61.50 -0.45
C VAL A 523 14.22 -60.49 -0.87
N SER A 524 13.38 -60.05 0.07
CA SER A 524 12.36 -59.02 -0.16
C SER A 524 12.16 -58.19 1.08
N GLY A 525 11.88 -56.93 0.88
CA GLY A 525 11.62 -55.98 1.98
C GLY A 525 12.02 -54.55 1.66
N THR A 526 12.09 -53.76 2.70
CA THR A 526 12.50 -52.33 2.61
C THR A 526 14.01 -52.28 2.35
N VAL A 527 14.39 -51.59 1.27
CA VAL A 527 15.78 -51.37 0.83
C VAL A 527 16.23 -49.91 1.06
N ALA A 528 15.29 -48.96 1.20
CA ALA A 528 15.60 -47.60 1.57
C ALA A 528 14.40 -46.92 2.24
N SER A 529 14.70 -45.87 2.94
CA SER A 529 13.71 -44.86 3.34
C SER A 529 14.11 -43.51 2.77
N PHE A 530 13.13 -42.63 2.53
CA PHE A 530 13.41 -41.27 2.11
C PHE A 530 12.40 -40.28 2.66
N THR A 531 12.78 -39.01 2.65
CA THR A 531 11.93 -37.88 2.99
C THR A 531 11.99 -36.86 1.88
N ASP A 532 10.89 -36.19 1.67
CA ASP A 532 10.79 -35.02 0.86
C ASP A 532 10.67 -33.77 1.75
N ALA A 533 11.16 -32.62 1.30
CA ALA A 533 10.97 -31.36 1.97
C ALA A 533 9.60 -30.75 1.66
N ASP A 534 8.88 -31.25 0.64
CA ASP A 534 7.47 -30.90 0.41
C ASP A 534 6.56 -31.63 1.42
N PRO A 535 5.83 -30.89 2.30
CA PRO A 535 4.91 -31.48 3.27
C PRO A 535 3.62 -32.05 2.66
N THR A 536 3.34 -31.77 1.37
CA THR A 536 2.13 -32.20 0.65
C THR A 536 2.37 -33.39 -0.28
N ALA A 537 3.61 -33.85 -0.37
CA ALA A 537 4.07 -34.91 -1.24
C ALA A 537 3.31 -36.23 -1.10
N ALA A 538 2.95 -36.87 -2.20
CA ALA A 538 2.17 -38.09 -2.26
C ALA A 538 2.98 -39.24 -2.83
N VAL A 539 2.62 -40.51 -2.52
CA VAL A 539 3.27 -41.69 -3.04
C VAL A 539 3.29 -41.77 -4.58
N SER A 540 2.28 -41.17 -5.22
CA SER A 540 2.14 -41.15 -6.68
C SER A 540 3.21 -40.33 -7.40
N ASP A 541 3.84 -39.40 -6.67
CA ASP A 541 4.80 -38.44 -7.23
C ASP A 541 6.19 -39.06 -7.40
N TYR A 542 6.42 -40.29 -6.83
CA TYR A 542 7.74 -40.89 -6.80
C TYR A 542 7.88 -42.13 -7.65
N GLY A 543 8.99 -42.21 -8.39
CA GLY A 543 9.54 -43.43 -8.97
C GLY A 543 10.80 -43.88 -8.24
N ALA A 544 11.00 -45.17 -8.08
CA ALA A 544 12.23 -45.70 -7.48
C ALA A 544 12.87 -46.77 -8.36
N ASN A 545 14.19 -46.74 -8.45
CA ASN A 545 15.02 -47.79 -9.10
C ASN A 545 16.05 -48.32 -8.11
N ILE A 546 16.19 -49.65 -8.06
CA ILE A 546 17.13 -50.34 -7.21
C ILE A 546 18.17 -51.01 -8.10
N ASN A 547 19.43 -50.60 -8.00
CA ASN A 547 20.59 -51.31 -8.55
C ASN A 547 21.14 -52.21 -7.44
N TRP A 548 21.09 -53.51 -7.66
CA TRP A 548 21.44 -54.55 -6.67
C TRP A 548 22.95 -54.77 -6.51
N GLY A 549 23.77 -54.18 -7.39
CA GLY A 549 25.23 -54.26 -7.32
C GLY A 549 25.86 -55.46 -8.02
N ASP A 550 25.05 -56.38 -8.50
CA ASP A 550 25.39 -57.55 -9.27
C ASP A 550 25.16 -57.39 -10.79
N GLN A 551 25.10 -56.14 -11.26
CA GLN A 551 24.79 -55.73 -12.63
C GLN A 551 23.29 -55.84 -12.98
N THR A 552 22.44 -56.12 -12.02
CA THR A 552 20.99 -56.11 -12.20
C THR A 552 20.34 -54.92 -11.54
N SER A 553 19.17 -54.57 -12.01
CA SER A 553 18.33 -53.51 -11.41
C SER A 553 16.84 -53.85 -11.55
N SER A 554 16.05 -53.30 -10.67
CA SER A 554 14.61 -53.43 -10.71
C SER A 554 13.90 -52.15 -10.23
N ALA A 555 12.63 -51.98 -10.61
CA ALA A 555 11.80 -50.94 -10.03
C ALA A 555 11.54 -51.23 -8.54
N GLY A 556 11.63 -50.18 -7.72
CA GLY A 556 11.24 -50.23 -6.32
C GLY A 556 9.77 -49.85 -6.14
N THR A 557 9.10 -50.44 -5.16
CA THR A 557 7.75 -50.07 -4.76
C THR A 557 7.84 -49.03 -3.64
N VAL A 558 7.28 -47.85 -3.89
CA VAL A 558 7.21 -46.76 -2.90
C VAL A 558 5.93 -46.87 -2.09
N THR A 559 6.05 -46.69 -0.78
CA THR A 559 4.89 -46.61 0.14
C THR A 559 5.17 -45.63 1.25
N ALA A 560 4.11 -44.98 1.82
CA ALA A 560 4.27 -44.10 2.97
C ALA A 560 4.66 -44.86 4.25
N ASN A 561 5.56 -44.30 5.06
CA ASN A 561 6.02 -44.92 6.30
C ASN A 561 5.15 -44.61 7.55
N GLY A 562 4.10 -43.82 7.39
CA GLY A 562 3.17 -43.38 8.47
C GLY A 562 3.75 -42.34 9.44
N SER A 563 4.96 -41.85 9.20
CA SER A 563 5.66 -40.86 10.03
C SER A 563 6.04 -39.61 9.24
N GLY A 564 5.42 -39.36 8.08
CA GLY A 564 5.70 -38.23 7.19
C GLY A 564 6.87 -38.44 6.23
N GLY A 565 7.24 -39.72 5.96
CA GLY A 565 8.23 -40.07 4.95
C GLY A 565 7.80 -41.35 4.20
N PHE A 566 8.68 -41.90 3.37
CA PHE A 566 8.41 -42.97 2.46
C PHE A 566 9.46 -44.11 2.60
N VAL A 567 9.10 -45.30 2.17
CA VAL A 567 10.01 -46.44 2.05
C VAL A 567 9.99 -47.02 0.66
N VAL A 568 11.12 -47.48 0.20
CA VAL A 568 11.29 -48.22 -1.05
C VAL A 568 11.45 -49.68 -0.69
N SER A 569 10.60 -50.53 -1.25
CA SER A 569 10.69 -52.00 -1.12
C SER A 569 11.01 -52.62 -2.46
N GLY A 570 11.78 -53.69 -2.40
CA GLY A 570 12.17 -54.49 -3.59
C GLY A 570 12.33 -55.97 -3.27
N SER A 571 12.51 -56.76 -4.32
CA SER A 571 12.84 -58.19 -4.19
C SER A 571 13.93 -58.56 -5.20
N HIS A 572 14.85 -59.46 -4.76
CA HIS A 572 15.97 -59.86 -5.58
C HIS A 572 16.45 -61.25 -5.18
N VAL A 573 17.20 -61.91 -6.08
CA VAL A 573 17.92 -63.16 -5.84
C VAL A 573 19.36 -62.94 -6.31
N TYR A 574 20.32 -63.05 -5.37
CA TYR A 574 21.74 -63.02 -5.70
C TYR A 574 22.16 -64.41 -6.13
N ALA A 575 22.89 -64.50 -7.24
CA ALA A 575 23.34 -65.79 -7.79
C ALA A 575 24.53 -66.34 -7.02
N GLU A 576 25.35 -65.48 -6.38
CA GLU A 576 26.59 -65.85 -5.73
C GLU A 576 26.74 -65.19 -4.40
N GLU A 577 27.47 -65.71 -3.47
CA GLU A 577 27.82 -65.09 -2.22
C GLU A 577 28.73 -63.84 -2.41
N GLY A 578 28.76 -62.93 -1.46
CA GLY A 578 29.65 -61.78 -1.55
C GLY A 578 29.08 -60.52 -0.89
N THR A 579 29.76 -59.43 -1.17
CA THR A 579 29.30 -58.10 -0.72
C THR A 579 29.03 -57.22 -1.93
N TYR A 580 27.80 -56.82 -2.09
CA TYR A 580 27.33 -56.03 -3.22
C TYR A 580 26.99 -54.61 -2.74
N THR A 581 27.26 -53.61 -3.57
CA THR A 581 26.85 -52.22 -3.29
C THR A 581 25.47 -51.99 -3.90
N VAL A 582 24.47 -51.85 -3.05
CA VAL A 582 23.10 -51.57 -3.46
C VAL A 582 22.92 -50.05 -3.54
N THR A 583 22.42 -49.58 -4.67
CA THR A 583 22.09 -48.17 -4.88
C THR A 583 20.59 -48.02 -5.13
N VAL A 584 19.91 -47.22 -4.31
CA VAL A 584 18.50 -46.89 -4.48
C VAL A 584 18.42 -45.46 -4.95
N THR A 585 17.86 -45.22 -6.12
CA THR A 585 17.60 -43.90 -6.68
C THR A 585 16.11 -43.68 -6.66
N VAL A 586 15.69 -42.55 -6.03
CA VAL A 586 14.30 -42.06 -6.03
C VAL A 586 14.28 -40.86 -6.93
N THR A 587 13.26 -40.78 -7.77
CA THR A 587 13.00 -39.62 -8.65
C THR A 587 11.60 -39.13 -8.41
N ASP A 588 11.45 -37.83 -8.24
CA ASP A 588 10.17 -37.13 -8.16
C ASP A 588 9.54 -36.94 -9.54
N ALA A 589 8.27 -36.71 -9.60
CA ALA A 589 7.53 -36.35 -10.82
C ALA A 589 8.02 -35.03 -11.43
N GLY A 590 8.45 -34.08 -10.61
CA GLY A 590 9.04 -32.79 -10.98
C GLY A 590 10.44 -32.92 -11.58
N GLY A 591 11.12 -34.03 -11.32
CA GLY A 591 12.44 -34.35 -11.87
C GLY A 591 13.58 -34.25 -10.86
N ALA A 592 13.34 -33.90 -9.60
CA ALA A 592 14.34 -34.04 -8.55
C ALA A 592 14.68 -35.52 -8.36
N SER A 593 15.94 -35.82 -8.10
CA SER A 593 16.36 -37.17 -7.81
C SER A 593 17.43 -37.20 -6.72
N ALA A 594 17.34 -38.23 -5.86
CA ALA A 594 18.35 -38.49 -4.86
C ALA A 594 18.67 -39.99 -4.80
N SER A 595 19.89 -40.33 -4.41
CA SER A 595 20.34 -41.70 -4.30
C SER A 595 20.95 -41.97 -2.94
N GLY A 596 20.65 -43.15 -2.40
CA GLY A 596 21.29 -43.68 -1.21
C GLY A 596 22.02 -44.99 -1.55
N THR A 597 23.16 -45.26 -0.90
CA THR A 597 23.93 -46.48 -1.07
C THR A 597 24.04 -47.25 0.24
N SER A 598 24.00 -48.59 0.14
CA SER A 598 24.21 -49.51 1.26
C SER A 598 24.91 -50.77 0.79
N SER A 599 25.18 -51.71 1.68
CA SER A 599 25.74 -52.98 1.35
C SER A 599 24.70 -54.10 1.49
N ALA A 600 24.71 -55.03 0.53
CA ALA A 600 24.12 -56.36 0.69
C ALA A 600 25.20 -57.39 1.03
N SER A 601 25.06 -58.02 2.17
CA SER A 601 25.94 -59.17 2.57
C SER A 601 25.20 -60.45 2.26
N VAL A 602 25.70 -61.13 1.25
CA VAL A 602 25.14 -62.41 0.78
C VAL A 602 26.01 -63.55 1.31
N ALA A 603 25.41 -64.38 2.10
CA ALA A 603 26.08 -65.54 2.66
C ALA A 603 25.97 -66.70 1.71
N ASP A 604 26.98 -67.58 1.73
CA ASP A 604 27.02 -68.94 1.04
C ASP A 604 25.79 -69.76 1.45
N ALA A 605 25.23 -70.49 0.52
CA ALA A 605 24.10 -71.35 0.76
C ALA A 605 24.56 -72.67 1.49
N ALA A 606 23.66 -73.20 2.26
CA ALA A 606 23.99 -74.32 3.10
C ALA A 606 24.14 -75.60 2.30
N ILE A 607 25.35 -76.18 2.35
CA ILE A 607 25.66 -77.43 1.71
C ILE A 607 25.42 -78.62 2.63
N ALA A 608 24.77 -79.64 2.15
CA ALA A 608 24.65 -80.93 2.86
C ALA A 608 25.38 -82.04 2.13
N LEU A 609 26.35 -82.61 2.83
CA LEU A 609 27.18 -83.73 2.32
C LEU A 609 26.74 -85.06 2.93
N THR A 610 26.42 -86.06 2.08
CA THR A 610 26.07 -87.40 2.53
C THR A 610 27.08 -88.34 1.98
N GLY A 611 27.87 -89.03 2.83
CA GLY A 611 28.82 -90.06 2.45
C GLY A 611 28.14 -91.28 1.85
N ALA A 612 28.71 -91.82 0.82
CA ALA A 612 28.19 -93.03 0.19
C ALA A 612 28.29 -94.28 1.12
N PRO A 613 27.49 -95.31 0.90
CA PRO A 613 27.61 -96.56 1.61
C PRO A 613 29.01 -97.14 1.49
N ARG A 614 29.42 -97.97 2.46
CA ARG A 614 30.73 -98.63 2.45
C ARG A 614 30.87 -99.46 1.17
N PHE A 615 32.03 -99.40 0.57
CA PHE A 615 32.38 -100.23 -0.53
C PHE A 615 33.58 -101.12 -0.14
N ASN A 616 33.65 -102.36 -0.68
CA ASN A 616 34.70 -103.27 -0.46
C ASN A 616 35.54 -103.36 -1.71
N GLU A 617 36.78 -102.94 -1.63
CA GLU A 617 37.68 -102.93 -2.78
C GLU A 617 38.91 -103.78 -2.49
N HIS A 618 39.46 -104.39 -3.55
CA HIS A 618 40.68 -105.19 -3.47
C HIS A 618 41.92 -104.32 -3.54
N HIS A 619 42.94 -104.67 -2.76
CA HIS A 619 44.21 -103.94 -2.81
C HIS A 619 44.90 -104.06 -4.16
N LYS A 620 45.66 -103.05 -4.54
CA LYS A 620 46.41 -103.02 -5.84
C LYS A 620 45.50 -102.92 -7.06
N THR A 621 44.26 -102.60 -6.96
CA THR A 621 43.36 -102.32 -8.07
C THR A 621 42.90 -100.92 -8.03
N ASN A 622 42.89 -100.21 -9.20
CA ASN A 622 42.26 -98.94 -9.29
C ASN A 622 40.75 -99.14 -9.26
N PHE A 623 40.08 -98.38 -8.44
CA PHE A 623 38.63 -98.36 -8.43
C PHE A 623 38.13 -96.93 -8.57
N THR A 624 36.95 -96.79 -9.06
CA THR A 624 36.23 -95.48 -9.13
C THR A 624 34.84 -95.70 -8.57
N ALA A 625 34.47 -94.84 -7.61
CA ALA A 625 33.17 -94.96 -6.95
C ALA A 625 32.62 -93.61 -6.57
N THR A 626 31.32 -93.56 -6.40
CA THR A 626 30.69 -92.46 -5.73
C THR A 626 31.07 -92.51 -4.25
N VAL A 627 31.75 -91.47 -3.75
CA VAL A 627 32.21 -91.39 -2.37
C VAL A 627 31.34 -90.53 -1.49
N ALA A 628 30.61 -89.58 -2.12
CA ALA A 628 29.64 -88.78 -1.46
C ALA A 628 28.57 -88.19 -2.43
N THR A 629 27.49 -87.76 -1.90
CA THR A 629 26.53 -86.90 -2.59
C THR A 629 26.44 -85.58 -1.87
N LEU A 630 26.39 -84.56 -2.66
CA LEU A 630 26.26 -83.17 -2.21
C LEU A 630 24.90 -82.65 -2.61
N THR A 631 24.24 -82.04 -1.73
CA THR A 631 23.05 -81.18 -1.99
C THR A 631 23.37 -79.81 -1.55
N ASP A 632 23.07 -78.82 -2.38
CA ASP A 632 23.17 -77.43 -2.11
C ASP A 632 21.78 -76.89 -2.07
N THR A 633 21.53 -75.87 -1.21
CA THR A 633 20.29 -75.11 -1.17
C THR A 633 20.28 -74.02 -2.19
N ASP A 634 21.41 -73.69 -2.83
CA ASP A 634 21.46 -72.81 -4.00
C ASP A 634 20.93 -73.53 -5.26
N PRO A 635 19.83 -73.03 -5.88
CA PRO A 635 19.30 -73.60 -7.12
C PRO A 635 20.21 -73.38 -8.34
N GLY A 636 21.12 -72.41 -8.29
CA GLY A 636 22.04 -72.00 -9.35
C GLY A 636 23.38 -72.73 -9.31
N GLY A 637 23.67 -73.43 -8.23
CA GLY A 637 24.98 -74.07 -8.00
C GLY A 637 25.45 -74.92 -9.15
N VAL A 638 26.70 -74.79 -9.59
CA VAL A 638 27.32 -75.51 -10.65
C VAL A 638 28.57 -76.27 -10.14
N THR A 639 29.07 -77.25 -10.90
CA THR A 639 30.19 -78.11 -10.45
C THR A 639 31.50 -77.36 -10.17
N THR A 640 31.66 -76.19 -10.67
CA THR A 640 32.84 -75.34 -10.46
C THR A 640 32.84 -74.61 -9.11
N ASP A 641 31.70 -74.52 -8.45
CA ASP A 641 31.52 -73.79 -7.17
C ASP A 641 32.02 -74.63 -5.99
N TYR A 642 32.21 -75.90 -6.20
CA TYR A 642 32.54 -76.79 -5.13
C TYR A 642 34.00 -77.29 -5.23
N THR A 643 34.70 -77.17 -4.12
CA THR A 643 36.01 -77.75 -3.92
C THR A 643 36.02 -78.62 -2.65
N GLY A 644 36.87 -79.64 -2.61
CA GLY A 644 36.91 -80.41 -1.40
C GLY A 644 38.07 -81.43 -1.41
N GLN A 645 38.07 -82.37 -0.45
CA GLN A 645 39.08 -83.35 -0.33
C GLN A 645 38.49 -84.71 0.08
N ILE A 646 38.87 -85.78 -0.60
CA ILE A 646 38.58 -87.14 -0.21
C ILE A 646 39.76 -87.70 0.58
N ALA A 647 39.55 -88.05 1.86
CA ALA A 647 40.52 -88.78 2.67
C ALA A 647 40.27 -90.28 2.55
N TRP A 648 41.24 -91.04 2.00
CA TRP A 648 41.07 -92.45 1.68
C TRP A 648 41.26 -93.37 2.87
N GLY A 649 41.72 -92.93 3.99
CA GLY A 649 41.87 -93.73 5.20
C GLY A 649 43.19 -94.48 5.31
N ASP A 650 44.02 -94.47 4.26
CA ASP A 650 45.35 -95.04 4.19
C ASP A 650 46.48 -94.00 4.39
N GLY A 651 46.09 -92.81 4.82
CA GLY A 651 46.99 -91.66 4.98
C GLY A 651 47.13 -90.78 3.72
N THR A 652 46.45 -91.11 2.64
CA THR A 652 46.45 -90.39 1.40
C THR A 652 45.14 -89.61 1.26
N ALA A 653 45.20 -88.55 0.48
CA ALA A 653 44.03 -87.74 0.17
C ALA A 653 44.04 -87.23 -1.29
N SER A 654 42.89 -87.05 -1.89
CA SER A 654 42.73 -86.52 -3.23
C SER A 654 41.96 -85.20 -3.15
N ALA A 655 42.51 -84.09 -3.70
CA ALA A 655 41.77 -82.84 -3.89
C ALA A 655 40.68 -83.09 -4.94
N CYS A 656 39.57 -82.36 -4.80
CA CYS A 656 38.42 -82.40 -5.70
C CYS A 656 38.02 -80.99 -6.12
N PRO A 657 37.90 -80.66 -7.40
CA PRO A 657 38.14 -81.53 -8.55
C PRO A 657 39.65 -81.83 -8.81
N SER A 658 39.99 -83.03 -9.35
CA SER A 658 41.31 -83.37 -9.76
C SER A 658 41.21 -84.59 -10.73
N SER A 659 42.38 -85.12 -11.21
CA SER A 659 42.40 -86.34 -12.03
C SER A 659 41.90 -87.59 -11.28
N SER A 660 41.87 -87.52 -9.94
CA SER A 660 41.42 -88.65 -9.07
C SER A 660 40.09 -88.32 -8.35
N CYS A 661 39.50 -87.17 -8.63
CA CYS A 661 38.19 -86.79 -8.09
C CYS A 661 37.41 -85.85 -9.03
N THR A 662 36.18 -86.20 -9.33
CA THR A 662 35.26 -85.38 -10.12
C THR A 662 33.95 -85.12 -9.36
N ILE A 663 33.39 -83.91 -9.57
CA ILE A 663 32.07 -83.57 -9.12
C ILE A 663 31.15 -83.50 -10.34
N THR A 664 30.03 -84.22 -10.32
CA THR A 664 29.10 -84.30 -11.45
C THR A 664 27.67 -84.02 -11.01
N VAL A 665 26.86 -83.40 -11.89
CA VAL A 665 25.46 -83.12 -11.62
C VAL A 665 24.68 -84.49 -11.58
N ARG A 666 23.78 -84.58 -10.63
CA ARG A 666 22.86 -85.73 -10.51
C ARG A 666 21.55 -85.46 -11.24
N PRO A 667 21.01 -86.44 -11.99
CA PRO A 667 19.69 -86.25 -12.62
C PRO A 667 18.54 -86.05 -11.63
N SER A 668 18.69 -86.44 -10.36
CA SER A 668 17.73 -86.29 -9.28
C SER A 668 17.92 -85.00 -8.46
N GLY A 669 18.78 -84.07 -8.89
CA GLY A 669 19.17 -82.86 -8.19
C GLY A 669 20.40 -83.09 -7.27
N GLY A 670 21.20 -82.04 -7.13
CA GLY A 670 22.43 -82.00 -6.39
C GLY A 670 23.59 -82.61 -7.17
N PHE A 671 24.68 -82.99 -6.51
CA PHE A 671 25.93 -83.44 -7.16
C PHE A 671 26.40 -84.71 -6.58
N THR A 672 27.18 -85.42 -7.37
CA THR A 672 27.88 -86.67 -6.98
C THR A 672 29.37 -86.42 -6.97
N VAL A 673 30.02 -86.73 -5.88
CA VAL A 673 31.51 -86.78 -5.79
C VAL A 673 31.99 -88.17 -6.12
N ILE A 674 32.71 -88.27 -7.19
CA ILE A 674 33.25 -89.52 -7.69
C ILE A 674 34.77 -89.50 -7.48
N GLY A 675 35.28 -90.45 -6.73
CA GLY A 675 36.69 -90.56 -6.45
C GLY A 675 37.30 -91.83 -7.03
N SER A 676 38.54 -91.71 -7.47
CA SER A 676 39.34 -92.85 -7.95
C SER A 676 40.59 -93.05 -7.09
N HIS A 677 40.84 -94.24 -6.64
CA HIS A 677 41.98 -94.55 -5.79
C HIS A 677 42.53 -95.95 -5.97
N ASN A 678 43.75 -96.14 -5.53
CA ASN A 678 44.43 -97.44 -5.54
C ASN A 678 45.14 -97.65 -4.20
N TYR A 679 44.65 -98.57 -3.39
CA TYR A 679 45.28 -98.95 -2.12
C TYR A 679 46.52 -99.81 -2.33
N GLN A 680 47.72 -99.32 -2.08
CA GLN A 680 49.01 -99.99 -2.35
C GLN A 680 49.38 -101.01 -1.26
N VAL A 681 48.87 -100.83 -0.06
CA VAL A 681 49.16 -101.69 1.07
C VAL A 681 47.86 -102.28 1.63
N PRO A 682 47.80 -103.60 1.99
CA PRO A 682 46.61 -104.10 2.66
C PRO A 682 46.41 -103.31 3.94
N ILE A 683 45.21 -102.79 4.15
CA ILE A 683 44.86 -102.14 5.43
C ILE A 683 45.04 -103.17 6.53
N PRO A 684 45.96 -102.99 7.53
CA PRO A 684 46.11 -103.97 8.60
C PRO A 684 44.75 -104.20 9.26
N MET A 685 44.29 -105.46 9.21
CA MET A 685 43.13 -105.83 10.01
C MET A 685 43.45 -105.49 11.50
N ALA A 686 43.05 -104.39 11.98
CA ALA A 686 42.87 -104.17 13.38
C ALA A 686 41.98 -105.35 13.84
N LYS A 687 42.51 -106.23 14.70
CA LYS A 687 41.86 -107.43 15.19
C LYS A 687 40.38 -107.17 15.41
N ALA A 688 39.59 -107.66 14.47
CA ALA A 688 38.18 -107.39 14.44
C ALA A 688 37.49 -108.00 15.64
N MET A 689 36.97 -107.25 16.43
CA MET A 689 35.65 -107.53 16.83
C MET A 689 34.77 -106.50 16.13
N TYR A 690 34.07 -106.98 15.11
CA TYR A 690 33.21 -106.30 14.17
C TYR A 690 33.90 -105.62 12.97
N GLY A 691 33.77 -106.32 11.86
CA GLY A 691 34.25 -105.93 10.58
C GLY A 691 33.59 -104.70 10.07
N GLY A 692 34.39 -103.84 9.53
CA GLY A 692 33.94 -102.73 8.76
C GLY A 692 35.11 -101.97 8.19
N SER A 693 35.30 -102.05 6.88
CA SER A 693 36.17 -101.19 6.14
C SER A 693 35.68 -99.72 6.40
N ARG A 694 36.59 -98.84 6.83
CA ARG A 694 36.24 -97.43 7.06
C ARG A 694 36.80 -96.61 5.93
N THR A 695 35.93 -96.17 5.06
CA THR A 695 36.18 -95.00 4.26
C THR A 695 35.68 -93.81 5.07
N VAL A 696 36.55 -92.91 5.36
CA VAL A 696 36.15 -91.65 6.08
C VAL A 696 36.32 -90.55 5.08
N VAL A 697 35.20 -90.08 4.53
CA VAL A 697 35.16 -88.81 3.89
C VAL A 697 35.09 -87.78 4.98
N ARG A 698 36.10 -86.93 5.15
CA ARG A 698 36.12 -85.81 6.08
C ARG A 698 36.47 -84.60 5.28
N TYR A 699 35.52 -83.70 5.27
CA TYR A 699 35.57 -82.29 4.83
C TYR A 699 35.55 -82.07 3.32
N ALA A 700 34.43 -81.75 2.81
CA ALA A 700 34.32 -80.71 1.80
C ALA A 700 34.39 -79.38 2.55
N LYS A 701 35.44 -78.63 2.33
CA LYS A 701 35.48 -77.24 2.77
C LYS A 701 35.37 -76.41 1.53
N PHE A 702 34.27 -75.71 1.42
CA PHE A 702 34.06 -74.82 0.31
C PHE A 702 34.62 -73.46 0.75
N MET A 703 35.43 -72.82 -0.07
CA MET A 703 35.86 -71.46 0.07
C MET A 703 35.40 -70.66 -1.13
N PRO A 704 35.00 -69.42 -0.94
CA PRO A 704 34.57 -68.51 -2.00
C PRO A 704 35.67 -68.17 -2.99
#